data_a6bc5dd6e9391cfe4e93d2b4ed3279ba
#
_entry.id   a6bc5dd6e9391cfe4e93d2b4ed3279ba
#
_cell.length_a   1.000
_cell.length_b   1.000
_cell.length_c   1.000
_cell.angle_alpha   90.00
_cell.angle_beta   90.00
_cell.angle_gamma   90.00
#
_symmetry.space_group_name_H-M   'P 1'
#
loop_
_entity.id
_entity.type
_entity.pdbx_description
1 polymer ?
#
loop_
_entity_poly.entity_id
_entity_poly.type
_entity_poly.pdbx_seq_one_letter_code
_entity_poly.pdbx_strand_id
1 'polypeptide(L)'
;MSPRIQLPSGWVTFVFTDIEGSTRLAQLLGPDYRPVLAEHRRLLRRTLACTGGAELLTEGDSFFLAFDDATAALTACLTAQRALANHEWPTPDAAPRVRMGLHTGYAEPRDGEYASPEVHRAARVAAAAHGGQVLCSASTARRADPLPAGATLLDLGLHRLRGFDDRERLFQLVAPGLERQFPRPRTADAVAHNLPTQVTSFVGRQTERVELGLLVERHRLVTVLGAGGAGKTRLAVELASGMVEAYPDGVWFVDIASVTDPGLVAFAIAAVLGLRPEPGRPMLDTLVEYAAGRRMLVVLDTCDTQPAACAEVIARLLSGGGGVRVLATSRESFSLPGEVVWRIPPLSVDPRVDGAESDAVALLLDRTAAARGGRQPEPAESADLRRVVQRLDGLPLAIELAAARLRVLSVGQLAERLDDVLGTLDAGREDPDPPPVERGWSGNQQDTVDLVAAAAGASPPTPASRAVQRSVTERHLTMQATVTWSYRTLGPRAARLLRWLAVFAGPVDLATVEWLLGDDPLDPLSVLVDKSMVLAEPRAAGSTYRMLDPIRAYAARRLAEAGEEQAARDRHVAWSAHALERAHLGPDGRPVTLSLYTLDPLAGELRAALRWCATGGSARAGLGLAGGLDQWWRERGLAREGRLWLFRLYGRIAETGERIPEAELAAAYHMHSLHAGADGEFAEELRFSQRAEAAARQAGDAGLLARVLAGRAAPLVDMGQFAEAERVCREVIDWAHGQDVVGEALFAVFSLAELLWRRGALAEAADLLGAVRPVEAARPVERGRRSVDMLLGMVALARGDVIAAHEHLLVALRSRMGHGYHGGACDTLNAIAVRCAAGGNRLTAARLFGAAQATRASMRAMPGIYGGYWAEQQAELRAALGDAAFDDAYGEGAELGLDEAAVLALDVEHPDLAADSTRFSTGLAQPTPRSPADPDRHPATWTERA
;
A
#
# COMPACT_ATOMS: atom_id res chain seq x y z
N MET A 1 5.21 35.84 43.23
CA MET A 1 6.10 34.68 43.19
C MET A 1 5.21 33.46 43.31
N SER A 2 4.97 32.76 42.22
CA SER A 2 4.29 31.45 42.30
C SER A 2 5.15 30.48 43.09
N PRO A 3 4.57 29.62 43.96
CA PRO A 3 5.35 28.64 44.73
C PRO A 3 6.08 27.73 43.71
N ARG A 4 7.39 27.61 43.81
CA ARG A 4 8.18 26.64 43.04
C ARG A 4 7.68 25.25 43.46
N ILE A 5 7.01 24.55 42.55
CA ILE A 5 6.65 23.14 42.75
C ILE A 5 7.98 22.39 42.92
N GLN A 6 8.17 21.77 44.07
CA GLN A 6 9.34 20.93 44.35
C GLN A 6 9.11 19.61 43.60
N LEU A 7 9.88 19.37 42.55
CA LEU A 7 9.76 18.16 41.75
C LEU A 7 10.31 16.93 42.48
N PRO A 8 9.66 15.75 42.39
CA PRO A 8 10.18 14.50 42.96
C PRO A 8 11.60 14.20 42.47
N SER A 9 12.42 13.58 43.31
CA SER A 9 13.79 13.12 42.94
C SER A 9 14.04 11.70 43.44
N GLY A 10 14.90 10.96 42.77
CA GLY A 10 15.18 9.55 43.08
C GLY A 10 14.26 8.62 42.24
N TRP A 11 13.52 7.74 42.92
CA TRP A 11 12.53 6.89 42.22
C TRP A 11 11.27 7.68 41.97
N VAL A 12 11.03 8.03 40.70
CA VAL A 12 9.91 8.86 40.27
C VAL A 12 8.98 8.03 39.36
N THR A 13 7.68 8.15 39.61
CA THR A 13 6.67 7.55 38.71
C THR A 13 6.13 8.62 37.78
N PHE A 14 6.43 8.47 36.51
CA PHE A 14 5.95 9.33 35.44
C PHE A 14 4.60 8.83 34.90
N VAL A 15 3.69 9.74 34.70
CA VAL A 15 2.35 9.47 34.17
C VAL A 15 2.11 10.32 32.93
N PHE A 16 1.79 9.69 31.82
CA PHE A 16 1.31 10.33 30.61
C PHE A 16 -0.16 9.98 30.37
N THR A 17 -0.93 10.97 29.97
CA THR A 17 -2.32 10.78 29.56
C THR A 17 -2.57 11.46 28.23
N ASP A 18 -3.50 10.92 27.43
CA ASP A 18 -3.84 11.45 26.12
C ASP A 18 -5.23 10.96 25.68
N ILE A 19 -5.97 11.77 24.89
CA ILE A 19 -7.27 11.37 24.35
C ILE A 19 -7.06 10.53 23.09
N GLU A 20 -7.54 9.29 23.09
CA GLU A 20 -7.52 8.44 21.91
C GLU A 20 -8.33 9.06 20.77
N GLY A 21 -7.69 9.34 19.63
CA GLY A 21 -8.36 9.90 18.46
C GLY A 21 -8.85 11.33 18.67
N SER A 22 -8.12 12.16 19.42
CA SER A 22 -8.47 13.56 19.70
C SER A 22 -8.77 14.39 18.45
N THR A 23 -8.03 14.19 17.35
CA THR A 23 -8.29 14.82 16.06
C THR A 23 -9.66 14.45 15.49
N ARG A 24 -10.03 13.16 15.55
CA ARG A 24 -11.35 12.68 15.13
C ARG A 24 -12.47 13.23 16.00
N LEU A 25 -12.25 13.28 17.32
CA LEU A 25 -13.20 13.87 18.26
C LEU A 25 -13.39 15.36 17.99
N ALA A 26 -12.31 16.10 17.69
CA ALA A 26 -12.34 17.50 17.31
C ALA A 26 -13.10 17.73 16.00
N GLN A 27 -12.92 16.86 15.01
CA GLN A 27 -13.67 16.92 13.74
C GLN A 27 -15.16 16.61 13.94
N LEU A 28 -15.50 15.63 14.79
CA LEU A 28 -16.87 15.27 15.09
C LEU A 28 -17.65 16.40 15.80
N LEU A 29 -17.00 17.03 16.78
CA LEU A 29 -17.64 18.04 17.63
C LEU A 29 -17.52 19.46 17.10
N GLY A 30 -16.60 19.72 16.17
CA GLY A 30 -16.38 21.06 15.63
C GLY A 30 -16.17 22.13 16.72
N PRO A 31 -17.00 23.19 16.78
CA PRO A 31 -16.91 24.24 17.81
C PRO A 31 -17.10 23.73 19.25
N ASP A 32 -17.86 22.67 19.45
CA ASP A 32 -18.19 22.08 20.76
C ASP A 32 -17.03 21.27 21.34
N TYR A 33 -15.96 21.02 20.57
CA TYR A 33 -14.76 20.37 21.08
C TYR A 33 -14.06 21.16 22.20
N ARG A 34 -14.02 22.50 22.08
CA ARG A 34 -13.35 23.35 23.10
C ARG A 34 -13.96 23.22 24.49
N PRO A 35 -15.29 23.28 24.70
CA PRO A 35 -15.92 22.99 25.99
C PRO A 35 -15.60 21.59 26.54
N VAL A 36 -15.66 20.57 25.68
CA VAL A 36 -15.35 19.17 26.05
C VAL A 36 -13.90 19.04 26.51
N LEU A 37 -12.94 19.63 25.75
CA LEU A 37 -11.52 19.63 26.12
C LEU A 37 -11.27 20.41 27.43
N ALA A 38 -11.94 21.53 27.64
CA ALA A 38 -11.82 22.31 28.89
C ALA A 38 -12.30 21.52 30.11
N GLU A 39 -13.43 20.81 29.95
CA GLU A 39 -13.99 19.97 31.03
C GLU A 39 -13.12 18.74 31.28
N HIS A 40 -12.61 18.07 30.23
CA HIS A 40 -11.62 17.02 30.36
C HIS A 40 -10.39 17.45 31.17
N ARG A 41 -9.80 18.61 30.83
CA ARG A 41 -8.67 19.16 31.57
C ARG A 41 -9.00 19.48 33.01
N ARG A 42 -10.21 20.01 33.28
CA ARG A 42 -10.67 20.29 34.62
C ARG A 42 -10.81 19.02 35.49
N LEU A 43 -11.36 17.97 34.92
CA LEU A 43 -11.51 16.67 35.60
C LEU A 43 -10.16 16.04 35.90
N LEU A 44 -9.24 16.01 34.94
CA LEU A 44 -7.91 15.45 35.13
C LEU A 44 -7.10 16.25 36.19
N ARG A 45 -7.07 17.60 36.13
CA ARG A 45 -6.38 18.39 37.14
C ARG A 45 -6.90 18.15 38.53
N ARG A 46 -8.23 18.11 38.69
CA ARG A 46 -8.84 17.85 39.99
C ARG A 46 -8.49 16.49 40.55
N THR A 47 -8.38 15.45 39.74
CA THR A 47 -8.16 14.08 40.19
C THR A 47 -6.68 13.75 40.28
N LEU A 48 -5.82 14.22 39.38
CA LEU A 48 -4.40 13.93 39.39
C LEU A 48 -3.61 14.80 40.36
N ALA A 49 -3.93 16.08 40.48
CA ALA A 49 -3.22 16.98 41.39
C ALA A 49 -3.56 16.75 42.86
N CYS A 50 -4.78 16.28 43.22
CA CYS A 50 -5.18 16.00 44.58
C CYS A 50 -4.47 14.79 45.22
N THR A 51 -3.73 13.98 44.47
CA THR A 51 -3.02 12.78 44.93
C THR A 51 -1.51 12.97 45.03
N GLY A 52 -1.03 14.21 45.02
CA GLY A 52 0.40 14.54 45.20
C GLY A 52 1.20 14.57 43.87
N GLY A 53 0.57 14.47 42.73
CA GLY A 53 1.21 14.56 41.41
C GLY A 53 1.66 15.98 41.06
N ALA A 54 2.92 16.16 40.69
CA ALA A 54 3.43 17.39 40.10
C ALA A 54 3.11 17.44 38.60
N GLU A 55 2.27 18.41 38.18
CA GLU A 55 1.99 18.65 36.73
C GLU A 55 3.22 19.32 36.12
N LEU A 56 3.85 18.65 35.15
CA LEU A 56 5.07 19.13 34.50
C LEU A 56 4.75 19.85 33.19
N LEU A 57 3.85 19.27 32.36
CA LEU A 57 3.45 19.80 31.08
C LEU A 57 1.99 19.44 30.81
N THR A 58 1.25 20.38 30.22
CA THR A 58 -0.05 20.13 29.60
C THR A 58 -0.03 20.73 28.21
N GLU A 59 -0.06 19.88 27.20
CA GLU A 59 -0.07 20.27 25.80
C GLU A 59 -1.28 19.64 25.12
N GLY A 60 -2.10 20.47 24.48
CA GLY A 60 -3.33 19.98 23.85
C GLY A 60 -4.23 19.23 24.84
N ASP A 61 -4.46 17.95 24.61
CA ASP A 61 -5.25 17.03 25.42
C ASP A 61 -4.40 16.13 26.32
N SER A 62 -3.07 16.24 26.24
CA SER A 62 -2.11 15.41 26.95
C SER A 62 -1.66 16.04 28.27
N PHE A 63 -1.44 15.21 29.28
CA PHE A 63 -0.85 15.58 30.57
C PHE A 63 0.39 14.77 30.83
N PHE A 64 1.42 15.44 31.36
CA PHE A 64 2.61 14.83 31.87
C PHE A 64 2.79 15.19 33.36
N LEU A 65 2.83 14.17 34.22
CA LEU A 65 2.94 14.33 35.69
C LEU A 65 4.04 13.46 36.25
N ALA A 66 4.58 13.87 37.41
CA ALA A 66 5.53 13.11 38.19
C ALA A 66 5.01 12.90 39.61
N PHE A 67 5.19 11.69 40.14
CA PHE A 67 4.83 11.28 41.49
C PHE A 67 6.05 10.69 42.19
N ASP A 68 6.16 10.88 43.49
CA ASP A 68 7.15 10.26 44.38
C ASP A 68 6.73 8.83 44.77
N ASP A 69 5.46 8.47 44.66
CA ASP A 69 4.91 7.17 44.99
C ASP A 69 4.10 6.54 43.85
N ALA A 70 4.40 5.28 43.52
CA ALA A 70 3.74 4.53 42.48
C ALA A 70 2.27 4.20 42.78
N THR A 71 1.95 3.94 44.04
CA THR A 71 0.57 3.68 44.51
C THR A 71 -0.30 4.94 44.39
N ALA A 72 0.27 6.10 44.77
CA ALA A 72 -0.40 7.39 44.58
C ALA A 72 -0.68 7.67 43.08
N ALA A 73 0.28 7.40 42.18
CA ALA A 73 0.11 7.55 40.76
C ALA A 73 -0.99 6.64 40.17
N LEU A 74 -1.01 5.35 40.56
CA LEU A 74 -2.09 4.41 40.15
C LEU A 74 -3.44 4.82 40.73
N THR A 75 -3.49 5.31 41.97
CA THR A 75 -4.72 5.81 42.62
C THR A 75 -5.25 7.04 41.89
N ALA A 76 -4.38 7.93 41.46
CA ALA A 76 -4.70 9.11 40.65
C ALA A 76 -5.33 8.72 39.33
N CYS A 77 -4.70 7.79 38.60
CA CYS A 77 -5.18 7.31 37.31
C CYS A 77 -6.54 6.59 37.45
N LEU A 78 -6.70 5.75 38.47
CA LEU A 78 -7.98 5.07 38.77
C LEU A 78 -9.11 6.07 39.05
N THR A 79 -8.82 7.09 39.87
CA THR A 79 -9.78 8.13 40.21
C THR A 79 -10.13 8.98 38.99
N ALA A 80 -9.15 9.29 38.14
CA ALA A 80 -9.33 10.05 36.91
C ALA A 80 -10.21 9.29 35.90
N GLN A 81 -9.93 7.99 35.66
CA GLN A 81 -10.75 7.17 34.76
C GLN A 81 -12.20 7.05 35.25
N ARG A 82 -12.40 6.86 36.55
CA ARG A 82 -13.75 6.84 37.13
C ARG A 82 -14.48 8.18 37.00
N ALA A 83 -13.76 9.28 37.21
CA ALA A 83 -14.33 10.62 37.05
C ALA A 83 -14.74 10.89 35.59
N LEU A 84 -13.92 10.46 34.62
CA LEU A 84 -14.23 10.59 33.20
C LEU A 84 -15.42 9.70 32.79
N ALA A 85 -15.48 8.46 33.29
CA ALA A 85 -16.56 7.50 32.99
C ALA A 85 -17.91 7.92 33.58
N ASN A 86 -17.90 8.57 34.75
CA ASN A 86 -19.13 8.98 35.47
C ASN A 86 -19.58 10.40 35.11
N HIS A 87 -18.83 11.11 34.25
CA HIS A 87 -19.21 12.46 33.85
C HIS A 87 -20.23 12.43 32.73
N GLU A 88 -21.24 13.32 32.82
CA GLU A 88 -22.27 13.50 31.77
C GLU A 88 -21.69 14.33 30.63
N TRP A 89 -21.29 13.68 29.56
CA TRP A 89 -20.85 14.32 28.34
C TRP A 89 -22.02 14.72 27.46
N PRO A 90 -21.91 15.76 26.61
CA PRO A 90 -23.03 16.26 25.78
C PRO A 90 -23.72 15.19 24.94
N THR A 91 -22.97 14.21 24.44
CA THR A 91 -23.49 13.00 23.80
C THR A 91 -22.55 11.84 24.15
N PRO A 92 -23.01 10.56 24.08
CA PRO A 92 -22.14 9.41 24.30
C PRO A 92 -20.88 9.39 23.40
N ASP A 93 -21.04 9.86 22.15
CA ASP A 93 -19.93 9.91 21.17
C ASP A 93 -18.97 11.08 21.43
N ALA A 94 -19.34 12.05 22.28
CA ALA A 94 -18.51 13.18 22.72
C ALA A 94 -17.63 12.84 23.93
N ALA A 95 -17.78 11.65 24.54
CA ALA A 95 -17.02 11.24 25.71
C ALA A 95 -15.54 11.00 25.35
N PRO A 96 -14.58 11.78 25.91
CA PRO A 96 -13.17 11.57 25.66
C PRO A 96 -12.72 10.24 26.24
N ARG A 97 -12.20 9.35 25.40
CA ARG A 97 -11.57 8.09 25.84
C ARG A 97 -10.08 8.34 26.10
N VAL A 98 -9.72 8.46 27.37
CA VAL A 98 -8.35 8.83 27.77
C VAL A 98 -7.52 7.57 28.01
N ARG A 99 -6.40 7.43 27.34
CA ARG A 99 -5.37 6.43 27.60
C ARG A 99 -4.38 6.97 28.61
N MET A 100 -3.89 6.11 29.52
CA MET A 100 -2.96 6.48 30.57
C MET A 100 -1.85 5.45 30.66
N GLY A 101 -0.59 5.93 30.78
CA GLY A 101 0.58 5.07 30.93
C GLY A 101 1.49 5.53 32.04
N LEU A 102 2.00 4.56 32.83
CA LEU A 102 2.86 4.81 33.98
C LEU A 102 4.16 4.03 33.87
N HIS A 103 5.26 4.72 34.17
CA HIS A 103 6.56 4.08 34.36
C HIS A 103 7.28 4.69 35.56
N THR A 104 7.94 3.82 36.36
CA THR A 104 8.73 4.24 37.48
C THR A 104 10.20 3.99 37.22
N GLY A 105 11.02 5.04 37.29
CA GLY A 105 12.46 4.98 37.07
C GLY A 105 13.21 5.93 37.99
N TYR A 106 14.52 5.83 37.99
CA TYR A 106 15.37 6.74 38.74
C TYR A 106 15.63 8.01 37.94
N ALA A 107 15.23 9.16 38.46
CA ALA A 107 15.38 10.42 37.78
C ALA A 107 15.61 11.58 38.76
N GLU A 108 16.48 12.51 38.38
CA GLU A 108 16.77 13.74 39.12
C GLU A 108 16.40 14.95 38.26
N PRO A 109 15.54 15.85 38.76
CA PRO A 109 15.21 17.05 37.98
C PRO A 109 16.40 18.01 37.95
N ARG A 110 16.69 18.57 36.75
CA ARG A 110 17.67 19.63 36.55
C ARG A 110 16.98 20.82 35.94
N ASP A 111 17.20 22.00 36.47
CA ASP A 111 16.60 23.27 36.02
C ASP A 111 15.05 23.25 35.91
N GLY A 112 14.40 22.35 36.67
CA GLY A 112 12.95 22.22 36.66
C GLY A 112 12.38 21.21 35.66
N GLU A 113 13.23 20.42 35.00
CA GLU A 113 12.86 19.42 33.98
C GLU A 113 13.53 18.07 34.25
N TYR A 114 12.95 17.01 33.66
CA TYR A 114 13.53 15.67 33.66
C TYR A 114 14.06 15.32 32.27
N ALA A 115 15.36 15.28 32.10
CA ALA A 115 16.04 14.74 30.92
C ALA A 115 16.47 13.28 31.22
N SER A 116 15.52 12.33 31.11
CA SER A 116 15.76 10.93 31.43
C SER A 116 15.05 9.99 30.45
N PRO A 117 15.68 8.87 30.06
CA PRO A 117 15.03 7.81 29.27
C PRO A 117 13.74 7.27 29.90
N GLU A 118 13.61 7.38 31.23
CA GLU A 118 12.44 6.92 31.98
C GLU A 118 11.18 7.72 31.66
N VAL A 119 11.33 9.01 31.30
CA VAL A 119 10.23 9.87 30.81
C VAL A 119 9.72 9.35 29.46
N HIS A 120 10.65 9.07 28.54
CA HIS A 120 10.30 8.51 27.22
C HIS A 120 9.63 7.14 27.35
N ARG A 121 10.11 6.29 28.28
CA ARG A 121 9.50 4.97 28.53
C ARG A 121 8.06 5.12 29.03
N ALA A 122 7.78 6.06 29.95
CA ALA A 122 6.42 6.34 30.40
C ALA A 122 5.50 6.79 29.25
N ALA A 123 5.98 7.68 28.39
CA ALA A 123 5.25 8.12 27.21
C ALA A 123 4.94 6.95 26.25
N ARG A 124 5.88 6.01 26.04
CA ARG A 124 5.65 4.82 25.21
C ARG A 124 4.70 3.82 25.85
N VAL A 125 4.69 3.68 27.18
CA VAL A 125 3.68 2.88 27.89
C VAL A 125 2.28 3.49 27.68
N ALA A 126 2.14 4.82 27.75
CA ALA A 126 0.88 5.51 27.48
C ALA A 126 0.43 5.34 26.02
N ALA A 127 1.36 5.45 25.07
CA ALA A 127 1.08 5.24 23.65
C ALA A 127 0.62 3.80 23.33
N ALA A 128 1.04 2.82 24.13
CA ALA A 128 0.63 1.43 24.01
C ALA A 128 -0.79 1.16 24.53
N ALA A 129 -1.37 2.05 25.32
CA ALA A 129 -2.71 1.91 25.89
C ALA A 129 -3.82 2.29 24.90
N HIS A 130 -5.02 1.76 25.13
CA HIS A 130 -6.26 2.15 24.45
C HIS A 130 -7.02 3.20 25.29
N GLY A 131 -7.91 3.94 24.67
CA GLY A 131 -8.76 4.91 25.39
C GLY A 131 -9.60 4.23 26.48
N GLY A 132 -9.52 4.75 27.71
CA GLY A 132 -10.11 4.15 28.91
C GLY A 132 -9.19 3.16 29.63
N GLN A 133 -8.05 2.77 29.03
CA GLN A 133 -7.09 1.83 29.61
C GLN A 133 -6.00 2.54 30.42
N VAL A 134 -5.58 1.92 31.50
CA VAL A 134 -4.41 2.34 32.31
C VAL A 134 -3.38 1.22 32.26
N LEU A 135 -2.22 1.50 31.67
CA LEU A 135 -1.09 0.57 31.61
C LEU A 135 0.04 1.02 32.51
N CYS A 136 0.75 0.10 33.11
CA CYS A 136 1.99 0.38 33.80
C CYS A 136 3.09 -0.63 33.48
N SER A 137 4.34 -0.19 33.61
CA SER A 137 5.51 -1.04 33.47
C SER A 137 5.71 -1.96 34.67
N ALA A 138 6.55 -2.99 34.51
CA ALA A 138 6.95 -3.88 35.64
C ALA A 138 7.62 -3.14 36.78
N SER A 139 8.34 -2.05 36.50
CA SER A 139 8.98 -1.23 37.52
C SER A 139 7.94 -0.53 38.40
N THR A 140 6.87 0.00 37.80
CA THR A 140 5.74 0.58 38.55
C THR A 140 4.98 -0.49 39.31
N ALA A 141 4.66 -1.62 38.68
CA ALA A 141 3.91 -2.72 39.30
C ALA A 141 4.62 -3.27 40.57
N ARG A 142 5.93 -3.36 40.56
CA ARG A 142 6.73 -3.83 41.71
C ARG A 142 6.78 -2.83 42.86
N ARG A 143 6.60 -1.54 42.61
CA ARG A 143 6.69 -0.47 43.60
C ARG A 143 5.31 -0.03 44.14
N ALA A 144 4.27 -0.40 43.47
CA ALA A 144 2.89 -0.11 43.89
C ALA A 144 2.41 -1.17 44.89
N ASP A 145 2.86 -1.09 46.14
CA ASP A 145 2.45 -1.95 47.24
C ASP A 145 2.21 -1.10 48.49
N PRO A 146 0.96 -1.06 49.02
CA PRO A 146 -0.24 -1.76 48.56
C PRO A 146 -0.84 -1.16 47.27
N LEU A 147 -1.51 -1.98 46.48
CA LEU A 147 -2.32 -1.49 45.34
C LEU A 147 -3.51 -0.66 45.84
N PRO A 148 -4.06 0.24 45.01
CA PRO A 148 -5.28 0.97 45.31
C PRO A 148 -6.43 0.02 45.66
N ALA A 149 -7.27 0.41 46.65
CA ALA A 149 -8.33 -0.42 47.21
C ALA A 149 -9.28 -0.97 46.10
N GLY A 150 -9.41 -2.30 46.07
CA GLY A 150 -10.22 -3.01 45.09
C GLY A 150 -9.64 -3.08 43.68
N ALA A 151 -8.39 -2.64 43.49
CA ALA A 151 -7.68 -2.75 42.21
C ALA A 151 -6.78 -3.99 42.16
N THR A 152 -6.57 -4.51 40.96
CA THR A 152 -5.62 -5.58 40.64
C THR A 152 -4.84 -5.23 39.39
N LEU A 153 -3.65 -5.81 39.25
CA LEU A 153 -2.83 -5.69 38.02
C LEU A 153 -2.95 -6.97 37.20
N LEU A 154 -3.47 -6.84 35.98
CA LEU A 154 -3.52 -7.91 35.01
C LEU A 154 -2.23 -7.89 34.19
N ASP A 155 -1.48 -8.98 34.24
CA ASP A 155 -0.25 -9.14 33.46
C ASP A 155 -0.58 -9.34 31.96
N LEU A 156 -0.11 -8.45 31.12
CA LEU A 156 -0.29 -8.50 29.68
C LEU A 156 0.92 -9.13 28.94
N GLY A 157 1.97 -9.50 29.68
CA GLY A 157 3.17 -10.11 29.14
C GLY A 157 4.25 -9.12 28.70
N LEU A 158 5.24 -9.63 27.96
CA LEU A 158 6.38 -8.88 27.46
C LEU A 158 6.06 -8.23 26.11
N HIS A 159 6.30 -6.94 26.03
CA HIS A 159 6.04 -6.12 24.83
C HIS A 159 7.25 -5.28 24.47
N ARG A 160 7.52 -5.10 23.18
CA ARG A 160 8.54 -4.18 22.69
C ARG A 160 7.93 -2.79 22.52
N LEU A 161 8.36 -1.85 23.34
CA LEU A 161 7.95 -0.46 23.21
C LEU A 161 8.69 0.18 22.02
N ARG A 162 8.03 1.07 21.28
CA ARG A 162 8.66 1.75 20.14
C ARG A 162 9.83 2.59 20.64
N GLY A 163 11.00 2.46 19.98
CA GLY A 163 12.22 3.16 20.34
C GLY A 163 12.97 2.56 21.55
N PHE A 164 12.60 1.35 22.00
CA PHE A 164 13.34 0.60 23.01
C PHE A 164 13.64 -0.80 22.51
N ASP A 165 14.89 -1.24 22.64
CA ASP A 165 15.30 -2.59 22.23
C ASP A 165 14.88 -3.66 23.23
N ASP A 166 14.78 -3.29 24.51
CA ASP A 166 14.37 -4.18 25.57
C ASP A 166 12.86 -4.41 25.56
N ARG A 167 12.45 -5.64 25.86
CA ARG A 167 11.04 -5.95 26.10
C ARG A 167 10.63 -5.53 27.50
N GLU A 168 9.61 -4.67 27.59
CA GLU A 168 9.00 -4.23 28.84
C GLU A 168 7.79 -5.12 29.16
N ARG A 169 7.68 -5.57 30.41
CA ARG A 169 6.48 -6.27 30.86
C ARG A 169 5.42 -5.25 31.26
N LEU A 170 4.27 -5.33 30.59
CA LEU A 170 3.17 -4.40 30.79
C LEU A 170 2.07 -5.03 31.66
N PHE A 171 1.50 -4.21 32.52
CA PHE A 171 0.38 -4.56 33.38
C PHE A 171 -0.77 -3.58 33.15
N GLN A 172 -2.01 -4.10 33.14
CA GLN A 172 -3.21 -3.29 33.10
C GLN A 172 -3.80 -3.15 34.51
N LEU A 173 -4.11 -1.92 34.90
CA LEU A 173 -4.87 -1.67 36.13
C LEU A 173 -6.33 -2.05 35.89
N VAL A 174 -6.84 -2.98 36.72
CA VAL A 174 -8.22 -3.47 36.68
C VAL A 174 -8.88 -3.17 37.99
N ALA A 175 -10.03 -2.52 37.96
CA ALA A 175 -10.81 -2.19 39.16
C ALA A 175 -12.32 -2.14 38.84
N PRO A 176 -13.22 -2.29 39.83
CA PRO A 176 -14.65 -2.10 39.62
C PRO A 176 -14.97 -0.70 39.07
N GLY A 177 -15.79 -0.63 38.05
CA GLY A 177 -16.18 0.59 37.36
C GLY A 177 -15.23 1.02 36.23
N LEU A 178 -14.20 0.22 35.91
CA LEU A 178 -13.38 0.37 34.72
C LEU A 178 -13.66 -0.74 33.69
N GLU A 179 -13.48 -0.41 32.43
CA GLU A 179 -13.47 -1.40 31.35
C GLU A 179 -12.32 -2.40 31.56
N ARG A 180 -12.60 -3.69 31.41
CA ARG A 180 -11.62 -4.75 31.68
C ARG A 180 -11.00 -5.34 30.44
N GLN A 181 -11.77 -5.40 29.36
CA GLN A 181 -11.35 -6.04 28.11
C GLN A 181 -10.93 -4.99 27.10
N PHE A 182 -9.68 -5.04 26.70
CA PHE A 182 -9.11 -4.18 25.65
C PHE A 182 -8.41 -5.06 24.62
N PRO A 183 -8.26 -4.58 23.39
CA PRO A 183 -7.36 -5.18 22.41
C PRO A 183 -5.93 -5.24 22.98
N ARG A 184 -5.04 -5.98 22.33
CA ARG A 184 -3.62 -6.00 22.73
C ARG A 184 -3.02 -4.59 22.78
N PRO A 185 -2.04 -4.35 23.67
CA PRO A 185 -1.32 -3.08 23.69
C PRO A 185 -0.70 -2.73 22.33
N ARG A 186 -0.73 -1.45 21.97
CA ARG A 186 -0.19 -0.91 20.71
C ARG A 186 1.33 -0.76 20.79
N THR A 187 2.04 -1.86 20.71
CA THR A 187 3.49 -1.94 20.84
C THR A 187 4.15 -2.22 19.50
N ALA A 188 5.49 -2.15 19.44
CA ALA A 188 6.24 -2.49 18.25
C ALA A 188 6.10 -3.97 17.85
N ASP A 189 5.61 -4.82 18.74
CA ASP A 189 5.26 -6.21 18.47
C ASP A 189 3.89 -6.39 17.78
N ALA A 190 3.22 -5.31 17.38
CA ALA A 190 2.02 -5.41 16.55
C ALA A 190 2.41 -6.05 15.22
N VAL A 191 1.96 -7.30 15.03
CA VAL A 191 2.26 -8.06 13.82
C VAL A 191 1.73 -7.31 12.60
N ALA A 192 2.60 -7.06 11.64
CA ALA A 192 2.23 -6.36 10.42
C ALA A 192 1.19 -7.16 9.63
N HIS A 193 0.11 -6.52 9.21
CA HIS A 193 -0.87 -7.10 8.29
C HIS A 193 -1.52 -6.03 7.43
N ASN A 194 -1.97 -6.42 6.25
CA ASN A 194 -2.72 -5.58 5.31
C ASN A 194 -4.11 -6.13 5.00
N LEU A 195 -4.69 -6.91 5.93
CA LEU A 195 -6.01 -7.50 5.74
C LEU A 195 -7.07 -6.42 5.53
N PRO A 196 -7.97 -6.58 4.55
CA PRO A 196 -9.03 -5.62 4.27
C PRO A 196 -10.05 -5.57 5.42
N THR A 197 -10.46 -4.35 5.80
CA THR A 197 -11.49 -4.13 6.82
C THR A 197 -12.85 -4.60 6.30
N GLN A 198 -13.53 -5.43 7.08
CA GLN A 198 -14.88 -5.91 6.75
C GLN A 198 -15.94 -4.91 7.24
N VAL A 199 -16.77 -4.42 6.34
CA VAL A 199 -17.80 -3.40 6.65
C VAL A 199 -19.07 -4.03 7.20
N THR A 200 -19.37 -5.29 6.86
CA THR A 200 -20.59 -6.00 7.28
C THR A 200 -20.25 -7.15 8.21
N SER A 201 -21.22 -7.52 9.08
CA SER A 201 -21.10 -8.65 10.02
C SER A 201 -20.75 -9.96 9.31
N PHE A 202 -19.87 -10.77 9.90
CA PHE A 202 -19.62 -12.14 9.48
C PHE A 202 -20.62 -13.05 10.20
N VAL A 203 -21.48 -13.75 9.44
CA VAL A 203 -22.57 -14.57 9.98
C VAL A 203 -22.31 -16.03 9.70
N GLY A 204 -22.44 -16.87 10.74
CA GLY A 204 -22.30 -18.32 10.64
C GLY A 204 -20.88 -18.84 10.46
N ARG A 205 -20.74 -20.07 9.94
CA ARG A 205 -19.48 -20.71 9.57
C ARG A 205 -18.47 -20.91 10.69
N GLN A 206 -18.92 -21.07 11.91
CA GLN A 206 -18.02 -21.31 13.04
C GLN A 206 -17.26 -22.63 12.91
N THR A 207 -17.93 -23.68 12.45
CA THR A 207 -17.34 -25.00 12.24
C THR A 207 -16.29 -24.95 11.14
N GLU A 208 -16.63 -24.35 10.01
CA GLU A 208 -15.73 -24.20 8.86
C GLU A 208 -14.52 -23.35 9.19
N ARG A 209 -14.68 -22.30 10.01
CA ARG A 209 -13.57 -21.46 10.46
C ARG A 209 -12.59 -22.23 11.33
N VAL A 210 -13.10 -23.07 12.26
CA VAL A 210 -12.26 -23.93 13.11
C VAL A 210 -11.55 -24.99 12.28
N GLU A 211 -12.28 -25.68 11.40
CA GLU A 211 -11.74 -26.72 10.54
C GLU A 211 -10.63 -26.18 9.62
N LEU A 212 -10.91 -25.07 8.92
CA LEU A 212 -9.94 -24.43 8.03
C LEU A 212 -8.73 -23.90 8.80
N GLY A 213 -8.94 -23.38 10.02
CA GLY A 213 -7.88 -22.94 10.92
C GLY A 213 -6.90 -24.05 11.25
N LEU A 214 -7.42 -25.21 11.63
CA LEU A 214 -6.61 -26.41 11.92
C LEU A 214 -5.82 -26.90 10.67
N LEU A 215 -6.42 -26.78 9.49
CA LEU A 215 -5.72 -27.12 8.25
C LEU A 215 -4.57 -26.16 7.97
N VAL A 216 -4.78 -24.84 8.11
CA VAL A 216 -3.74 -23.81 7.93
C VAL A 216 -2.62 -23.96 8.96
N GLU A 217 -2.91 -24.40 10.19
CA GLU A 217 -1.90 -24.67 11.19
C GLU A 217 -1.06 -25.92 10.88
N ARG A 218 -1.64 -26.93 10.26
CA ARG A 218 -0.95 -28.21 9.98
C ARG A 218 -0.25 -28.25 8.65
N HIS A 219 -0.78 -27.55 7.65
CA HIS A 219 -0.33 -27.64 6.26
C HIS A 219 0.22 -26.30 5.79
N ARG A 220 1.17 -26.35 4.86
CA ARG A 220 1.82 -25.15 4.34
C ARG A 220 1.09 -24.51 3.17
N LEU A 221 0.26 -25.28 2.47
CA LEU A 221 -0.60 -24.83 1.40
C LEU A 221 -2.00 -25.36 1.61
N VAL A 222 -2.94 -24.46 1.80
CA VAL A 222 -4.36 -24.76 1.87
C VAL A 222 -5.08 -23.95 0.82
N THR A 223 -5.83 -24.64 -0.05
CA THR A 223 -6.61 -24.00 -1.12
C THR A 223 -8.10 -24.13 -0.84
N VAL A 224 -8.74 -22.96 -0.64
CA VAL A 224 -10.19 -22.87 -0.45
C VAL A 224 -10.86 -22.87 -1.82
N LEU A 225 -11.49 -23.99 -2.16
CA LEU A 225 -12.22 -24.15 -3.41
C LEU A 225 -13.72 -23.87 -3.25
N GLY A 226 -14.31 -23.28 -4.27
CA GLY A 226 -15.77 -23.11 -4.33
C GLY A 226 -16.23 -22.17 -5.43
N ALA A 227 -17.54 -22.18 -5.65
CA ALA A 227 -18.20 -21.32 -6.63
C ALA A 227 -17.96 -19.82 -6.35
N GLY A 228 -18.13 -18.99 -7.38
CA GLY A 228 -18.19 -17.55 -7.18
C GLY A 228 -19.37 -17.18 -6.26
N GLY A 229 -19.15 -16.25 -5.33
CA GLY A 229 -20.20 -15.85 -4.38
C GLY A 229 -20.42 -16.80 -3.19
N ALA A 230 -19.64 -17.90 -3.06
CA ALA A 230 -19.71 -18.81 -1.92
C ALA A 230 -19.07 -18.25 -0.63
N GLY A 231 -18.42 -17.08 -0.70
CA GLY A 231 -17.81 -16.41 0.46
C GLY A 231 -16.37 -16.85 0.78
N LYS A 232 -15.61 -17.37 -0.21
CA LYS A 232 -14.21 -17.83 -0.04
C LYS A 232 -13.31 -16.73 0.53
N THR A 233 -13.27 -15.59 -0.13
CA THR A 233 -12.47 -14.41 0.26
C THR A 233 -12.83 -13.97 1.68
N ARG A 234 -14.13 -13.89 1.98
CA ARG A 234 -14.59 -13.42 3.27
C ARG A 234 -14.19 -14.36 4.40
N LEU A 235 -14.32 -15.69 4.20
CA LEU A 235 -13.89 -16.69 5.17
C LEU A 235 -12.36 -16.66 5.34
N ALA A 236 -11.60 -16.52 4.25
CA ALA A 236 -10.15 -16.46 4.31
C ALA A 236 -9.64 -15.24 5.09
N VAL A 237 -10.26 -14.06 4.87
CA VAL A 237 -9.92 -12.82 5.59
C VAL A 237 -10.30 -12.92 7.07
N GLU A 238 -11.49 -13.44 7.38
CA GLU A 238 -11.97 -13.62 8.76
C GLU A 238 -11.07 -14.58 9.54
N LEU A 239 -10.71 -15.71 8.92
CA LEU A 239 -9.75 -16.66 9.50
C LEU A 239 -8.38 -16.02 9.72
N ALA A 240 -7.85 -15.40 8.69
CA ALA A 240 -6.52 -14.77 8.72
C ALA A 240 -6.44 -13.68 9.80
N SER A 241 -7.52 -12.90 10.00
CA SER A 241 -7.63 -11.89 11.06
C SER A 241 -7.50 -12.50 12.46
N GLY A 242 -8.07 -13.68 12.66
CA GLY A 242 -7.93 -14.42 13.92
C GLY A 242 -6.57 -15.08 14.14
N MET A 243 -5.74 -15.17 13.09
CA MET A 243 -4.43 -15.85 13.12
C MET A 243 -3.24 -14.89 13.12
N VAL A 244 -3.45 -13.57 13.11
CA VAL A 244 -2.38 -12.56 13.03
C VAL A 244 -1.29 -12.81 14.06
N GLU A 245 -1.66 -13.17 15.29
CA GLU A 245 -0.72 -13.41 16.38
C GLU A 245 0.16 -14.66 16.22
N ALA A 246 -0.28 -15.62 15.40
CA ALA A 246 0.47 -16.85 15.16
C ALA A 246 1.62 -16.66 14.17
N TYR A 247 1.64 -15.53 13.43
CA TYR A 247 2.60 -15.25 12.37
C TYR A 247 3.40 -13.97 12.65
N PRO A 248 4.49 -14.03 13.40
CA PRO A 248 5.24 -12.85 13.84
C PRO A 248 5.81 -12.00 12.69
N ASP A 249 6.06 -12.59 11.51
CA ASP A 249 6.53 -11.88 10.33
C ASP A 249 5.40 -11.40 9.41
N GLY A 250 4.16 -11.46 9.90
CA GLY A 250 3.01 -10.84 9.27
C GLY A 250 2.01 -11.78 8.63
N VAL A 251 0.81 -11.20 8.37
CA VAL A 251 -0.28 -11.81 7.60
C VAL A 251 -0.57 -10.89 6.41
N TRP A 252 -0.36 -11.42 5.20
CA TRP A 252 -0.32 -10.62 3.98
C TRP A 252 -1.40 -11.04 3.00
N PHE A 253 -2.32 -10.14 2.73
CA PHE A 253 -3.40 -10.34 1.76
C PHE A 253 -2.99 -9.79 0.40
N VAL A 254 -3.12 -10.60 -0.64
CA VAL A 254 -2.81 -10.25 -2.03
C VAL A 254 -3.99 -10.62 -2.91
N ASP A 255 -4.64 -9.61 -3.49
CA ASP A 255 -5.72 -9.82 -4.46
C ASP A 255 -5.13 -9.99 -5.87
N ILE A 256 -5.27 -11.20 -6.41
CA ILE A 256 -4.79 -11.57 -7.74
C ILE A 256 -5.80 -11.20 -8.84
N ALA A 257 -7.05 -10.86 -8.50
CA ALA A 257 -8.07 -10.51 -9.51
C ALA A 257 -7.64 -9.36 -10.41
N SER A 258 -6.89 -8.39 -9.86
CA SER A 258 -6.37 -7.24 -10.60
C SER A 258 -5.10 -7.55 -11.41
N VAL A 259 -4.47 -8.70 -11.17
CA VAL A 259 -3.25 -9.12 -11.84
C VAL A 259 -3.61 -9.85 -13.13
N THR A 260 -3.30 -9.24 -14.21
CA THR A 260 -3.77 -9.66 -15.53
C THR A 260 -2.72 -10.32 -16.38
N ASP A 261 -1.46 -10.15 -15.98
CA ASP A 261 -0.30 -10.77 -16.61
C ASP A 261 0.30 -11.83 -15.68
N PRO A 262 0.48 -13.05 -16.15
CA PRO A 262 1.13 -14.12 -15.37
C PRO A 262 2.49 -13.70 -14.80
N GLY A 263 3.30 -12.98 -15.58
CA GLY A 263 4.62 -12.50 -15.16
C GLY A 263 4.61 -11.48 -14.03
N LEU A 264 3.45 -10.89 -13.71
CA LEU A 264 3.31 -9.88 -12.65
C LEU A 264 2.82 -10.45 -11.32
N VAL A 265 2.46 -11.74 -11.23
CA VAL A 265 2.00 -12.35 -9.96
C VAL A 265 3.06 -12.22 -8.87
N ALA A 266 4.33 -12.54 -9.19
CA ALA A 266 5.43 -12.40 -8.25
C ALA A 266 5.62 -10.94 -7.79
N PHE A 267 5.47 -9.98 -8.70
CA PHE A 267 5.57 -8.55 -8.38
C PHE A 267 4.41 -8.06 -7.51
N ALA A 268 3.20 -8.56 -7.72
CA ALA A 268 2.05 -8.22 -6.88
C ALA A 268 2.28 -8.67 -5.42
N ILE A 269 2.79 -9.88 -5.22
CA ILE A 269 3.15 -10.38 -3.88
C ILE A 269 4.30 -9.58 -3.29
N ALA A 270 5.35 -9.32 -4.06
CA ALA A 270 6.50 -8.52 -3.63
C ALA A 270 6.09 -7.11 -3.21
N ALA A 271 5.20 -6.46 -3.96
CA ALA A 271 4.70 -5.14 -3.64
C ALA A 271 3.99 -5.08 -2.29
N VAL A 272 3.17 -6.09 -1.98
CA VAL A 272 2.50 -6.21 -0.68
C VAL A 272 3.50 -6.43 0.46
N LEU A 273 4.54 -7.21 0.21
CA LEU A 273 5.62 -7.49 1.18
C LEU A 273 6.62 -6.32 1.30
N GLY A 274 6.49 -5.27 0.50
CA GLY A 274 7.41 -4.15 0.48
C GLY A 274 8.76 -4.45 -0.17
N LEU A 275 8.85 -5.53 -0.98
CA LEU A 275 10.08 -5.95 -1.65
C LEU A 275 10.27 -5.19 -2.96
N ARG A 276 11.53 -4.98 -3.32
CA ARG A 276 11.94 -4.27 -4.53
C ARG A 276 12.59 -5.22 -5.53
N PRO A 277 12.43 -4.96 -6.83
CA PRO A 277 13.23 -5.62 -7.85
C PRO A 277 14.71 -5.28 -7.66
N GLU A 278 15.56 -6.29 -7.77
CA GLU A 278 17.00 -6.10 -7.84
C GLU A 278 17.45 -6.21 -9.31
N PRO A 279 18.33 -5.33 -9.80
CA PRO A 279 18.84 -5.41 -11.16
C PRO A 279 19.45 -6.78 -11.45
N GLY A 280 19.06 -7.38 -12.56
CA GLY A 280 19.57 -8.69 -12.98
C GLY A 280 19.08 -9.90 -12.16
N ARG A 281 18.17 -9.72 -11.20
CA ARG A 281 17.65 -10.81 -10.38
C ARG A 281 16.14 -10.99 -10.59
N PRO A 282 15.67 -12.23 -10.88
CA PRO A 282 14.25 -12.52 -10.98
C PRO A 282 13.52 -12.21 -9.66
N MET A 283 12.39 -11.50 -9.73
CA MET A 283 11.58 -11.16 -8.53
C MET A 283 11.20 -12.38 -7.69
N LEU A 284 11.02 -13.51 -8.35
CA LEU A 284 10.70 -14.77 -7.69
C LEU A 284 11.82 -15.25 -6.76
N ASP A 285 13.08 -15.04 -7.13
CA ASP A 285 14.23 -15.39 -6.29
C ASP A 285 14.34 -14.45 -5.07
N THR A 286 14.05 -13.16 -5.26
CA THR A 286 13.96 -12.20 -4.15
C THR A 286 12.84 -12.55 -3.16
N LEU A 287 11.68 -12.99 -3.66
CA LEU A 287 10.57 -13.49 -2.81
C LEU A 287 10.97 -14.72 -2.00
N VAL A 288 11.69 -15.66 -2.63
CA VAL A 288 12.15 -16.90 -1.98
C VAL A 288 13.14 -16.58 -0.87
N GLU A 289 14.09 -15.70 -1.11
CA GLU A 289 15.07 -15.29 -0.09
C GLU A 289 14.40 -14.52 1.06
N TYR A 290 13.50 -13.59 0.75
CA TYR A 290 12.72 -12.90 1.78
C TYR A 290 11.91 -13.85 2.65
N ALA A 291 11.34 -14.89 2.05
CA ALA A 291 10.57 -15.93 2.73
C ALA A 291 11.43 -16.85 3.61
N ALA A 292 12.74 -16.93 3.32
CA ALA A 292 13.67 -17.79 4.05
C ALA A 292 13.78 -17.36 5.53
N GLY A 293 13.51 -18.30 6.43
CA GLY A 293 13.57 -18.07 7.88
C GLY A 293 12.39 -17.29 8.49
N ARG A 294 11.44 -16.80 7.69
CA ARG A 294 10.26 -16.05 8.17
C ARG A 294 9.08 -16.96 8.43
N ARG A 295 8.30 -16.59 9.47
CA ARG A 295 7.04 -17.25 9.82
C ARG A 295 5.87 -16.32 9.53
N MET A 296 5.35 -16.39 8.30
CA MET A 296 4.28 -15.54 7.80
C MET A 296 3.17 -16.33 7.12
N LEU A 297 1.96 -15.74 7.07
CA LEU A 297 0.82 -16.25 6.32
C LEU A 297 0.58 -15.34 5.11
N VAL A 298 0.58 -15.93 3.93
CA VAL A 298 0.23 -15.24 2.68
C VAL A 298 -1.16 -15.71 2.24
N VAL A 299 -2.11 -14.80 2.19
CA VAL A 299 -3.46 -15.04 1.69
C VAL A 299 -3.52 -14.57 0.24
N LEU A 300 -3.61 -15.52 -0.69
CA LEU A 300 -3.73 -15.24 -2.13
C LEU A 300 -5.19 -15.38 -2.54
N ASP A 301 -5.83 -14.26 -2.88
CA ASP A 301 -7.25 -14.27 -3.24
C ASP A 301 -7.46 -14.24 -4.76
N THR A 302 -8.51 -14.92 -5.22
CA THR A 302 -8.95 -14.97 -6.63
C THR A 302 -7.88 -15.52 -7.59
N CYS A 303 -7.17 -16.57 -7.18
CA CYS A 303 -6.09 -17.17 -7.97
C CYS A 303 -6.56 -17.82 -9.29
N ASP A 304 -7.86 -18.05 -9.46
CA ASP A 304 -8.45 -18.61 -10.68
C ASP A 304 -8.32 -17.69 -11.90
N THR A 305 -7.89 -16.46 -11.73
CA THR A 305 -7.55 -15.55 -12.85
C THR A 305 -6.21 -15.87 -13.50
N GLN A 306 -5.25 -16.39 -12.71
CA GLN A 306 -3.87 -16.72 -13.14
C GLN A 306 -3.37 -18.03 -12.48
N PRO A 307 -4.05 -19.18 -12.69
CA PRO A 307 -3.80 -20.37 -11.89
C PRO A 307 -2.38 -20.93 -12.06
N ALA A 308 -1.85 -20.98 -13.29
CA ALA A 308 -0.50 -21.49 -13.55
C ALA A 308 0.60 -20.61 -12.92
N ALA A 309 0.48 -19.27 -13.04
CA ALA A 309 1.45 -18.36 -12.45
C ALA A 309 1.39 -18.36 -10.92
N CYS A 310 0.18 -18.44 -10.34
CA CYS A 310 0.04 -18.62 -8.90
C CYS A 310 0.67 -19.92 -8.42
N ALA A 311 0.46 -21.02 -9.14
CA ALA A 311 1.05 -22.33 -8.82
C ALA A 311 2.59 -22.27 -8.81
N GLU A 312 3.19 -21.64 -9.83
CA GLU A 312 4.64 -21.44 -9.91
C GLU A 312 5.17 -20.65 -8.71
N VAL A 313 4.57 -19.48 -8.42
CA VAL A 313 5.01 -18.63 -7.31
C VAL A 313 4.81 -19.30 -5.96
N ILE A 314 3.67 -19.98 -5.74
CA ILE A 314 3.42 -20.73 -4.51
C ILE A 314 4.46 -21.83 -4.32
N ALA A 315 4.74 -22.62 -5.35
CA ALA A 315 5.72 -23.71 -5.28
C ALA A 315 7.12 -23.19 -4.91
N ARG A 316 7.54 -22.08 -5.49
CA ARG A 316 8.82 -21.44 -5.20
C ARG A 316 8.86 -20.82 -3.79
N LEU A 317 7.83 -20.10 -3.36
CA LEU A 317 7.74 -19.57 -1.99
C LEU A 317 7.83 -20.69 -0.94
N LEU A 318 7.15 -21.81 -1.18
CA LEU A 318 7.17 -22.95 -0.27
C LEU A 318 8.51 -23.71 -0.29
N SER A 319 9.28 -23.62 -1.36
CA SER A 319 10.61 -24.23 -1.40
C SER A 319 11.66 -23.42 -0.64
N GLY A 320 11.47 -22.08 -0.49
CA GLY A 320 12.45 -21.17 0.11
C GLY A 320 12.52 -21.20 1.64
N GLY A 321 11.52 -21.72 2.34
CA GLY A 321 11.56 -21.75 3.82
C GLY A 321 10.41 -22.51 4.46
N GLY A 322 10.66 -23.10 5.64
CA GLY A 322 9.68 -23.93 6.39
C GLY A 322 8.59 -23.15 7.11
N GLY A 323 8.76 -21.83 7.32
CA GLY A 323 7.88 -21.00 8.13
C GLY A 323 6.74 -20.32 7.37
N VAL A 324 6.80 -20.28 6.03
CA VAL A 324 5.76 -19.67 5.20
C VAL A 324 4.58 -20.62 5.02
N ARG A 325 3.39 -20.07 5.16
CA ARG A 325 2.13 -20.75 4.86
C ARG A 325 1.34 -19.94 3.84
N VAL A 326 0.63 -20.63 2.97
CA VAL A 326 -0.20 -20.03 1.93
C VAL A 326 -1.64 -20.50 2.11
N LEU A 327 -2.56 -19.54 2.20
CA LEU A 327 -4.01 -19.75 2.13
C LEU A 327 -4.48 -19.15 0.81
N ALA A 328 -4.83 -20.00 -0.14
CA ALA A 328 -5.27 -19.55 -1.46
C ALA A 328 -6.79 -19.69 -1.63
N THR A 329 -7.44 -18.78 -2.33
CA THR A 329 -8.81 -18.96 -2.79
C THR A 329 -8.83 -19.13 -4.31
N SER A 330 -9.56 -20.13 -4.78
CA SER A 330 -9.61 -20.44 -6.21
C SER A 330 -10.92 -21.17 -6.55
N ARG A 331 -11.19 -21.34 -7.85
CA ARG A 331 -12.23 -22.25 -8.37
C ARG A 331 -11.66 -23.63 -8.69
N GLU A 332 -10.37 -23.70 -8.93
CA GLU A 332 -9.62 -24.90 -9.31
C GLU A 332 -8.45 -25.11 -8.37
N SER A 333 -8.01 -26.37 -8.20
CA SER A 333 -6.79 -26.70 -7.46
C SER A 333 -5.55 -26.43 -8.30
N PHE A 334 -4.42 -26.14 -7.62
CA PHE A 334 -3.13 -25.95 -8.30
C PHE A 334 -2.44 -27.27 -8.64
N SER A 335 -2.90 -28.38 -8.08
CA SER A 335 -2.28 -29.71 -8.22
C SER A 335 -0.81 -29.74 -7.78
N LEU A 336 -0.45 -28.95 -6.76
CA LEU A 336 0.90 -28.85 -6.23
C LEU A 336 1.15 -29.92 -5.15
N PRO A 337 2.38 -30.45 -5.05
CA PRO A 337 2.75 -31.36 -3.97
C PRO A 337 2.53 -30.72 -2.60
N GLY A 338 1.78 -31.41 -1.73
CA GLY A 338 1.46 -30.93 -0.39
C GLY A 338 0.30 -29.94 -0.32
N GLU A 339 -0.39 -29.67 -1.43
CA GLU A 339 -1.64 -28.90 -1.44
C GLU A 339 -2.75 -29.65 -0.72
N VAL A 340 -3.36 -29.00 0.25
CA VAL A 340 -4.60 -29.45 0.88
C VAL A 340 -5.76 -28.65 0.32
N VAL A 341 -6.61 -29.35 -0.42
CA VAL A 341 -7.81 -28.77 -1.01
C VAL A 341 -8.96 -28.88 -0.03
N TRP A 342 -9.47 -27.73 0.39
CA TRP A 342 -10.65 -27.64 1.23
C TRP A 342 -11.79 -26.96 0.46
N ARG A 343 -12.93 -27.62 0.37
CA ARG A 343 -14.08 -27.09 -0.38
C ARG A 343 -15.02 -26.38 0.56
N ILE A 344 -15.26 -25.08 0.28
CA ILE A 344 -16.22 -24.29 1.04
C ILE A 344 -17.65 -24.81 0.79
N PRO A 345 -18.38 -25.28 1.82
CA PRO A 345 -19.78 -25.66 1.65
C PRO A 345 -20.65 -24.39 1.51
N PRO A 346 -21.88 -24.50 0.97
CA PRO A 346 -22.87 -23.46 1.13
C PRO A 346 -23.20 -23.26 2.63
N LEU A 347 -23.83 -22.14 2.97
CA LEU A 347 -24.36 -21.97 4.33
C LEU A 347 -25.42 -23.05 4.61
N SER A 348 -25.47 -23.53 5.84
CA SER A 348 -26.47 -24.50 6.25
C SER A 348 -27.88 -23.93 6.06
N VAL A 349 -28.75 -24.68 5.41
CA VAL A 349 -30.15 -24.30 5.19
C VAL A 349 -31.10 -24.96 6.21
N ASP A 350 -30.64 -26.05 6.82
CA ASP A 350 -31.40 -26.77 7.85
C ASP A 350 -31.16 -26.15 9.23
N PRO A 351 -32.18 -26.12 10.11
CA PRO A 351 -32.03 -25.66 11.49
C PRO A 351 -30.89 -26.40 12.20
N ARG A 352 -30.19 -25.72 13.08
CA ARG A 352 -29.12 -26.28 13.91
C ARG A 352 -29.67 -27.28 14.91
N VAL A 353 -28.83 -28.21 15.33
CA VAL A 353 -29.18 -29.27 16.29
C VAL A 353 -29.61 -28.69 17.65
N ASP A 354 -29.15 -27.51 18.01
CA ASP A 354 -29.51 -26.77 19.22
C ASP A 354 -30.85 -26.00 19.10
N GLY A 355 -31.56 -26.14 17.98
CA GLY A 355 -32.84 -25.46 17.71
C GLY A 355 -32.69 -24.01 17.23
N ALA A 356 -31.47 -23.52 17.05
CA ALA A 356 -31.21 -22.21 16.46
C ALA A 356 -31.46 -22.24 14.93
N GLU A 357 -31.75 -21.07 14.37
CA GLU A 357 -31.89 -20.91 12.92
C GLU A 357 -30.61 -21.29 12.18
N SER A 358 -30.75 -21.73 10.93
CA SER A 358 -29.63 -22.07 10.08
C SER A 358 -28.78 -20.83 9.73
N ASP A 359 -27.50 -21.03 9.41
CA ASP A 359 -26.61 -19.93 9.04
C ASP A 359 -27.12 -19.14 7.84
N ALA A 360 -27.76 -19.80 6.86
CA ALA A 360 -28.36 -19.16 5.71
C ALA A 360 -29.55 -18.26 6.09
N VAL A 361 -30.41 -18.72 7.00
CA VAL A 361 -31.53 -17.92 7.53
C VAL A 361 -31.00 -16.77 8.38
N ALA A 362 -30.01 -17.03 9.23
CA ALA A 362 -29.36 -15.97 10.03
C ALA A 362 -28.76 -14.85 9.15
N LEU A 363 -28.11 -15.22 8.05
CA LEU A 363 -27.60 -14.22 7.08
C LEU A 363 -28.73 -13.46 6.41
N LEU A 364 -29.81 -14.14 5.99
CA LEU A 364 -30.97 -13.50 5.36
C LEU A 364 -31.62 -12.51 6.32
N LEU A 365 -31.78 -12.88 7.60
CA LEU A 365 -32.36 -12.02 8.65
C LEU A 365 -31.47 -10.78 8.90
N ASP A 366 -30.17 -10.96 9.07
CA ASP A 366 -29.21 -9.85 9.29
C ASP A 366 -29.25 -8.84 8.14
N ARG A 367 -29.17 -9.31 6.90
CA ARG A 367 -29.23 -8.45 5.71
C ARG A 367 -30.59 -7.82 5.47
N THR A 368 -31.68 -8.54 5.83
CA THR A 368 -33.03 -7.99 5.75
C THR A 368 -33.25 -6.90 6.78
N ALA A 369 -32.77 -7.07 8.00
CA ALA A 369 -32.85 -6.05 9.05
C ALA A 369 -32.11 -4.78 8.61
N ALA A 370 -30.87 -4.93 8.06
CA ALA A 370 -30.12 -3.81 7.50
C ALA A 370 -30.88 -3.10 6.36
N ALA A 371 -31.48 -3.86 5.44
CA ALA A 371 -32.24 -3.30 4.32
C ALA A 371 -33.55 -2.61 4.75
N ARG A 372 -34.18 -3.04 5.84
CA ARG A 372 -35.46 -2.51 6.35
C ARG A 372 -35.31 -1.54 7.54
N GLY A 373 -34.12 -0.95 7.74
CA GLY A 373 -33.87 0.01 8.83
C GLY A 373 -34.01 -0.60 10.24
N GLY A 374 -33.52 -1.82 10.43
CA GLY A 374 -33.53 -2.54 11.72
C GLY A 374 -34.77 -3.42 11.97
N ARG A 375 -35.73 -3.44 11.04
CA ARG A 375 -36.96 -4.28 11.22
C ARG A 375 -36.69 -5.71 10.75
N GLN A 376 -36.87 -6.66 11.64
CA GLN A 376 -36.83 -8.09 11.32
C GLN A 376 -38.15 -8.56 10.72
N PRO A 377 -38.16 -9.62 9.89
CA PRO A 377 -39.33 -10.35 9.48
C PRO A 377 -40.11 -10.89 10.68
N GLU A 378 -41.43 -11.04 10.52
CA GLU A 378 -42.26 -11.58 11.58
C GLU A 378 -42.05 -13.11 11.77
N PRO A 379 -42.22 -13.65 12.97
CA PRO A 379 -42.08 -15.11 13.20
C PRO A 379 -42.99 -15.97 12.30
N ALA A 380 -44.11 -15.43 11.84
CA ALA A 380 -45.00 -16.10 10.91
C ALA A 380 -44.38 -16.32 9.52
N GLU A 381 -43.37 -15.51 9.13
CA GLU A 381 -42.64 -15.62 7.84
C GLU A 381 -41.51 -16.65 7.87
N SER A 382 -41.24 -17.34 8.99
CA SER A 382 -40.14 -18.29 9.16
C SER A 382 -40.15 -19.44 8.14
N ALA A 383 -41.33 -19.94 7.75
CA ALA A 383 -41.43 -20.98 6.72
C ALA A 383 -40.99 -20.49 5.34
N ASP A 384 -41.40 -19.27 4.98
CA ASP A 384 -41.03 -18.65 3.71
C ASP A 384 -39.54 -18.25 3.68
N LEU A 385 -38.97 -17.81 4.82
CA LEU A 385 -37.53 -17.55 4.93
C LEU A 385 -36.72 -18.81 4.64
N ARG A 386 -37.08 -19.93 5.20
CA ARG A 386 -36.42 -21.22 4.94
C ARG A 386 -36.59 -21.63 3.48
N ARG A 387 -37.75 -21.46 2.90
CA ARG A 387 -38.01 -21.73 1.48
C ARG A 387 -37.13 -20.86 0.57
N VAL A 388 -37.00 -19.57 0.88
CA VAL A 388 -36.11 -18.66 0.16
C VAL A 388 -34.65 -19.16 0.21
N VAL A 389 -34.07 -19.44 1.38
CA VAL A 389 -32.68 -19.88 1.50
C VAL A 389 -32.42 -21.24 0.87
N GLN A 390 -33.41 -22.17 0.92
CA GLN A 390 -33.33 -23.45 0.22
C GLN A 390 -33.29 -23.29 -1.29
N ARG A 391 -34.14 -22.40 -1.86
CA ARG A 391 -34.15 -22.09 -3.28
C ARG A 391 -32.87 -21.39 -3.75
N LEU A 392 -32.15 -20.70 -2.83
CA LEU A 392 -30.88 -20.04 -3.09
C LEU A 392 -29.66 -20.93 -2.76
N ASP A 393 -29.87 -22.23 -2.49
CA ASP A 393 -28.85 -23.23 -2.16
C ASP A 393 -27.89 -22.78 -1.05
N GLY A 394 -28.33 -21.92 -0.12
CA GLY A 394 -27.49 -21.36 0.93
C GLY A 394 -26.29 -20.54 0.41
N LEU A 395 -26.32 -20.04 -0.80
CA LEU A 395 -25.24 -19.22 -1.37
C LEU A 395 -25.27 -17.80 -0.80
N PRO A 396 -24.22 -17.34 -0.09
CA PRO A 396 -24.22 -16.04 0.58
C PRO A 396 -24.57 -14.87 -0.33
N LEU A 397 -23.96 -14.79 -1.51
CA LEU A 397 -24.22 -13.69 -2.45
C LEU A 397 -25.66 -13.72 -2.98
N ALA A 398 -26.22 -14.90 -3.25
CA ALA A 398 -27.59 -15.02 -3.69
C ALA A 398 -28.57 -14.59 -2.60
N ILE A 399 -28.26 -14.93 -1.33
CA ILE A 399 -29.04 -14.51 -0.16
C ILE A 399 -28.97 -12.98 0.01
N GLU A 400 -27.81 -12.36 -0.11
CA GLU A 400 -27.64 -10.90 -0.03
C GLU A 400 -28.43 -10.17 -1.14
N LEU A 401 -28.39 -10.66 -2.37
CA LEU A 401 -29.17 -10.12 -3.48
C LEU A 401 -30.67 -10.28 -3.26
N ALA A 402 -31.12 -11.39 -2.67
CA ALA A 402 -32.50 -11.63 -2.33
C ALA A 402 -32.97 -10.75 -1.17
N ALA A 403 -32.17 -10.59 -0.11
CA ALA A 403 -32.45 -9.73 1.02
C ALA A 403 -32.71 -8.28 0.61
N ALA A 404 -31.97 -7.75 -0.36
CA ALA A 404 -32.18 -6.41 -0.90
C ALA A 404 -33.60 -6.23 -1.51
N ARG A 405 -34.26 -7.31 -1.98
CA ARG A 405 -35.62 -7.27 -2.52
C ARG A 405 -36.70 -7.18 -1.43
N LEU A 406 -36.39 -7.62 -0.22
CA LEU A 406 -37.27 -7.54 0.90
C LEU A 406 -37.56 -6.12 1.40
N ARG A 407 -36.90 -5.12 0.81
CA ARG A 407 -37.27 -3.70 0.94
C ARG A 407 -38.64 -3.38 0.29
N VAL A 408 -39.01 -4.12 -0.75
CA VAL A 408 -40.19 -3.87 -1.58
C VAL A 408 -41.19 -5.05 -1.52
N LEU A 409 -40.69 -6.28 -1.35
CA LEU A 409 -41.47 -7.51 -1.35
C LEU A 409 -41.64 -8.04 0.06
N SER A 410 -42.76 -8.75 0.33
CA SER A 410 -42.85 -9.64 1.49
C SER A 410 -41.98 -10.90 1.28
N VAL A 411 -41.67 -11.64 2.36
CA VAL A 411 -40.87 -12.88 2.25
C VAL A 411 -41.62 -13.92 1.40
N GLY A 412 -42.96 -14.06 1.57
CA GLY A 412 -43.79 -14.95 0.77
C GLY A 412 -43.78 -14.61 -0.72
N GLN A 413 -43.95 -13.31 -1.08
CA GLN A 413 -43.84 -12.85 -2.47
C GLN A 413 -42.48 -13.11 -3.08
N LEU A 414 -41.41 -13.01 -2.30
CA LEU A 414 -40.04 -13.32 -2.76
C LEU A 414 -39.90 -14.83 -3.02
N ALA A 415 -40.41 -15.67 -2.12
CA ALA A 415 -40.38 -17.13 -2.27
C ALA A 415 -41.11 -17.60 -3.52
N GLU A 416 -42.34 -17.07 -3.76
CA GLU A 416 -43.10 -17.38 -4.97
C GLU A 416 -42.37 -16.99 -6.25
N ARG A 417 -41.81 -15.81 -6.30
CA ARG A 417 -41.06 -15.33 -7.48
C ARG A 417 -39.78 -16.10 -7.74
N LEU A 418 -39.08 -16.57 -6.70
CA LEU A 418 -37.92 -17.44 -6.86
C LEU A 418 -38.34 -18.80 -7.41
N ASP A 419 -39.49 -19.36 -7.01
CA ASP A 419 -40.03 -20.61 -7.58
C ASP A 419 -40.31 -20.46 -9.07
N ASP A 420 -40.94 -19.35 -9.49
CA ASP A 420 -41.26 -19.08 -10.89
C ASP A 420 -40.02 -18.94 -11.77
N VAL A 421 -39.01 -18.19 -11.30
CA VAL A 421 -37.78 -17.94 -12.06
C VAL A 421 -36.94 -19.21 -12.18
N LEU A 422 -36.79 -19.97 -11.12
CA LEU A 422 -36.00 -21.20 -11.12
C LEU A 422 -36.75 -22.34 -11.81
N GLY A 423 -38.06 -22.43 -11.63
CA GLY A 423 -38.93 -23.39 -12.34
C GLY A 423 -38.90 -23.18 -13.87
N THR A 424 -38.83 -21.93 -14.35
CA THR A 424 -38.71 -21.62 -15.77
C THR A 424 -37.36 -22.06 -16.36
N LEU A 425 -36.29 -22.02 -15.55
CA LEU A 425 -34.95 -22.47 -15.94
C LEU A 425 -34.85 -24.01 -15.97
N ASP A 426 -35.55 -24.70 -15.04
CA ASP A 426 -35.64 -26.17 -15.02
C ASP A 426 -36.47 -26.69 -16.18
N ALA A 427 -37.55 -26.00 -16.57
CA ALA A 427 -38.40 -26.37 -17.69
C ALA A 427 -37.72 -26.10 -19.07
N GLY A 428 -36.73 -25.20 -19.13
CA GLY A 428 -35.91 -24.97 -20.34
C GLY A 428 -34.81 -26.04 -20.55
N ARG A 429 -34.80 -27.10 -19.71
CA ARG A 429 -33.87 -28.23 -19.81
C ARG A 429 -34.35 -29.43 -20.63
N GLU A 430 -35.53 -29.36 -21.26
CA GLU A 430 -35.82 -30.27 -22.37
C GLU A 430 -34.93 -29.85 -23.54
N ASP A 431 -33.88 -30.60 -23.74
CA ASP A 431 -32.97 -30.50 -24.88
C ASP A 431 -33.77 -30.40 -26.19
N PRO A 432 -33.66 -29.33 -26.96
CA PRO A 432 -33.98 -29.47 -28.37
C PRO A 432 -32.85 -30.34 -28.94
N ASP A 433 -33.19 -31.48 -29.51
CA ASP A 433 -32.29 -32.29 -30.34
C ASP A 433 -31.39 -31.37 -31.17
N PRO A 434 -30.09 -31.53 -31.14
CA PRO A 434 -29.23 -30.71 -31.98
C PRO A 434 -29.59 -30.91 -33.45
N PRO A 435 -29.70 -29.87 -34.27
CA PRO A 435 -29.98 -30.03 -35.67
C PRO A 435 -28.93 -30.97 -36.31
N PRO A 436 -29.32 -31.80 -37.28
CA PRO A 436 -28.42 -32.78 -37.86
C PRO A 436 -27.23 -32.04 -38.49
N VAL A 437 -26.06 -32.16 -37.88
CA VAL A 437 -24.80 -31.64 -38.43
C VAL A 437 -24.44 -32.53 -39.61
N GLU A 438 -24.40 -31.92 -40.79
CA GLU A 438 -23.82 -32.57 -41.95
C GLU A 438 -22.39 -33.03 -41.65
N ARG A 439 -22.13 -34.30 -41.95
CA ARG A 439 -20.87 -35.00 -41.65
C ARG A 439 -19.71 -34.34 -42.41
N GLY A 440 -18.91 -33.63 -41.64
CA GLY A 440 -17.64 -33.13 -42.11
C GLY A 440 -16.68 -32.97 -40.92
N TRP A 441 -15.88 -33.94 -40.66
CA TRP A 441 -14.81 -34.05 -39.65
C TRP A 441 -15.24 -34.35 -38.22
N SER A 442 -15.34 -35.67 -37.93
CA SER A 442 -15.47 -36.22 -36.60
C SER A 442 -14.09 -36.40 -35.96
N GLY A 443 -13.71 -35.40 -35.16
CA GLY A 443 -12.70 -35.57 -34.13
C GLY A 443 -13.35 -35.26 -32.79
N ASN A 444 -13.71 -36.29 -32.07
CA ASN A 444 -14.43 -36.20 -30.80
C ASN A 444 -13.50 -35.56 -29.74
N GLN A 445 -13.81 -34.34 -29.28
CA GLN A 445 -13.05 -33.67 -28.19
C GLN A 445 -13.03 -34.49 -26.91
N GLN A 446 -14.01 -35.38 -26.73
CA GLN A 446 -14.10 -36.29 -25.60
C GLN A 446 -12.97 -37.34 -25.64
N ASP A 447 -12.68 -37.93 -26.83
CA ASP A 447 -11.64 -38.92 -27.00
C ASP A 447 -10.23 -38.34 -26.84
N THR A 448 -10.06 -37.05 -27.11
CA THR A 448 -8.78 -36.33 -26.91
C THR A 448 -8.51 -36.07 -25.43
N VAL A 449 -9.54 -35.74 -24.65
CA VAL A 449 -9.43 -35.54 -23.19
C VAL A 449 -9.17 -36.88 -22.50
N ASP A 450 -9.84 -37.95 -22.91
CA ASP A 450 -9.65 -39.30 -22.36
C ASP A 450 -8.29 -39.89 -22.74
N LEU A 451 -7.77 -39.59 -23.95
CA LEU A 451 -6.40 -40.00 -24.37
C LEU A 451 -5.29 -39.25 -23.63
N VAL A 452 -5.47 -37.93 -23.33
CA VAL A 452 -4.53 -37.14 -22.54
C VAL A 452 -4.57 -37.56 -21.06
N ALA A 453 -5.75 -37.87 -20.53
CA ALA A 453 -5.89 -38.40 -19.17
C ALA A 453 -5.31 -39.80 -18.99
N ALA A 454 -5.46 -40.66 -20.00
CA ALA A 454 -4.86 -42.02 -20.01
C ALA A 454 -3.31 -41.95 -20.13
N ALA A 455 -2.77 -40.99 -20.86
CA ALA A 455 -1.33 -40.77 -20.97
C ALA A 455 -0.69 -40.19 -19.71
N ALA A 456 -1.49 -39.49 -18.86
CA ALA A 456 -1.06 -38.88 -17.60
C ALA A 456 -1.22 -39.80 -16.37
N GLY A 457 -1.70 -41.03 -16.52
CA GLY A 457 -1.89 -42.00 -15.40
C GLY A 457 -2.95 -41.55 -14.39
N ALA A 458 -3.87 -40.67 -14.76
CA ALA A 458 -4.94 -40.19 -13.89
C ALA A 458 -6.11 -41.21 -13.89
N SER A 459 -6.49 -41.69 -12.72
CA SER A 459 -7.67 -42.55 -12.55
C SER A 459 -8.95 -41.80 -13.00
N PRO A 460 -9.92 -42.48 -13.62
CA PRO A 460 -11.17 -41.87 -14.03
C PRO A 460 -11.93 -41.31 -12.82
N PRO A 461 -12.60 -40.15 -12.97
CA PRO A 461 -13.28 -39.49 -11.85
C PRO A 461 -14.34 -40.40 -11.22
N THR A 462 -14.29 -40.50 -9.89
CA THR A 462 -15.19 -41.36 -9.12
C THR A 462 -16.64 -40.82 -9.20
N PRO A 463 -17.68 -41.67 -8.96
CA PRO A 463 -19.06 -41.23 -8.92
C PRO A 463 -19.30 -40.06 -7.96
N ALA A 464 -18.55 -39.99 -6.87
CA ALA A 464 -18.59 -38.89 -5.90
C ALA A 464 -18.04 -37.57 -6.50
N SER A 465 -16.98 -37.63 -7.32
CA SER A 465 -16.46 -36.41 -7.97
C SER A 465 -17.40 -35.89 -9.08
N ARG A 466 -18.10 -36.77 -9.78
CA ARG A 466 -19.16 -36.40 -10.74
C ARG A 466 -20.37 -35.77 -10.06
N ALA A 467 -20.81 -36.30 -8.89
CA ALA A 467 -21.91 -35.73 -8.13
C ALA A 467 -21.56 -34.33 -7.60
N VAL A 468 -20.31 -34.14 -7.13
CA VAL A 468 -19.82 -32.83 -6.68
C VAL A 468 -19.72 -31.84 -7.86
N GLN A 469 -19.30 -32.26 -9.02
CA GLN A 469 -19.22 -31.41 -10.20
C GLN A 469 -20.60 -30.95 -10.69
N ARG A 470 -21.62 -31.83 -10.63
CA ARG A 470 -23.03 -31.48 -10.88
C ARG A 470 -23.55 -30.45 -9.88
N SER A 471 -23.29 -30.62 -8.57
CA SER A 471 -23.75 -29.67 -7.54
C SER A 471 -23.08 -28.28 -7.66
N VAL A 472 -21.86 -28.19 -8.13
CA VAL A 472 -21.19 -26.91 -8.43
C VAL A 472 -21.84 -26.20 -9.64
N THR A 473 -22.14 -26.96 -10.67
CA THR A 473 -22.84 -26.46 -11.88
C THR A 473 -24.24 -25.94 -11.54
N GLU A 474 -24.99 -26.66 -10.71
CA GLU A 474 -26.33 -26.26 -10.27
C GLU A 474 -26.30 -24.95 -9.46
N ARG A 475 -25.34 -24.81 -8.55
CA ARG A 475 -25.14 -23.56 -7.77
C ARG A 475 -24.77 -22.36 -8.64
N HIS A 476 -23.96 -22.56 -9.67
CA HIS A 476 -23.66 -21.51 -10.64
C HIS A 476 -24.92 -21.04 -11.39
N LEU A 477 -25.80 -21.97 -11.72
CA LEU A 477 -27.09 -21.66 -12.38
C LEU A 477 -28.01 -20.85 -11.46
N THR A 478 -28.12 -21.21 -10.17
CA THR A 478 -28.95 -20.50 -9.18
C THR A 478 -28.48 -19.05 -9.00
N MET A 479 -27.17 -18.84 -8.85
CA MET A 479 -26.63 -17.48 -8.73
C MET A 479 -26.82 -16.68 -10.01
N GLN A 480 -26.56 -17.29 -11.17
CA GLN A 480 -26.76 -16.67 -12.47
C GLN A 480 -28.23 -16.30 -12.70
N ALA A 481 -29.18 -17.14 -12.28
CA ALA A 481 -30.60 -16.87 -12.31
C ALA A 481 -30.95 -15.63 -11.47
N THR A 482 -30.43 -15.55 -10.24
CA THR A 482 -30.68 -14.42 -9.33
C THR A 482 -30.13 -13.10 -9.86
N VAL A 483 -28.91 -13.11 -10.42
CA VAL A 483 -28.31 -11.92 -11.06
C VAL A 483 -29.10 -11.54 -12.32
N THR A 484 -29.49 -12.52 -13.15
CA THR A 484 -30.30 -12.30 -14.37
C THR A 484 -31.64 -11.66 -14.05
N TRP A 485 -32.32 -12.18 -13.03
CA TRP A 485 -33.57 -11.59 -12.57
C TRP A 485 -33.40 -10.15 -12.09
N SER A 486 -32.36 -9.88 -11.31
CA SER A 486 -32.02 -8.52 -10.88
C SER A 486 -31.78 -7.60 -12.07
N TYR A 487 -31.01 -8.05 -13.05
CA TYR A 487 -30.70 -7.31 -14.28
C TYR A 487 -31.97 -6.99 -15.12
N ARG A 488 -32.87 -7.97 -15.31
CA ARG A 488 -34.12 -7.77 -16.05
C ARG A 488 -35.05 -6.70 -15.47
N THR A 489 -34.90 -6.40 -14.19
CA THR A 489 -35.67 -5.34 -13.52
C THR A 489 -35.03 -3.95 -13.57
N LEU A 490 -33.88 -3.81 -14.23
CA LEU A 490 -33.21 -2.52 -14.42
C LEU A 490 -33.84 -1.75 -15.59
N GLY A 491 -34.01 -0.45 -15.40
CA GLY A 491 -34.30 0.45 -16.50
C GLY A 491 -33.10 0.57 -17.47
N PRO A 492 -33.30 1.06 -18.70
CA PRO A 492 -32.23 1.09 -19.71
C PRO A 492 -30.95 1.80 -19.28
N ARG A 493 -31.07 2.94 -18.57
CA ARG A 493 -29.92 3.72 -18.08
C ARG A 493 -29.12 2.95 -17.00
N ALA A 494 -29.81 2.34 -16.02
CA ALA A 494 -29.14 1.55 -14.98
C ALA A 494 -28.50 0.27 -15.56
N ALA A 495 -29.18 -0.39 -16.52
CA ALA A 495 -28.63 -1.55 -17.19
C ALA A 495 -27.36 -1.21 -18.00
N ARG A 496 -27.35 -0.08 -18.72
CA ARG A 496 -26.17 0.43 -19.43
C ARG A 496 -25.04 0.76 -18.46
N LEU A 497 -25.32 1.49 -17.38
CA LEU A 497 -24.33 1.82 -16.37
C LEU A 497 -23.70 0.55 -15.78
N LEU A 498 -24.50 -0.45 -15.41
CA LEU A 498 -23.99 -1.72 -14.91
C LEU A 498 -23.04 -2.41 -15.90
N ARG A 499 -23.42 -2.46 -17.19
CA ARG A 499 -22.57 -3.05 -18.25
C ARG A 499 -21.25 -2.28 -18.37
N TRP A 500 -21.29 -0.95 -18.38
CA TRP A 500 -20.13 -0.11 -18.57
C TRP A 500 -19.20 -0.10 -17.35
N LEU A 501 -19.73 -0.23 -16.13
CA LEU A 501 -18.91 -0.41 -14.92
C LEU A 501 -18.13 -1.73 -14.91
N ALA A 502 -18.52 -2.71 -15.71
CA ALA A 502 -17.83 -4.00 -15.77
C ALA A 502 -16.41 -3.93 -16.36
N VAL A 503 -16.06 -2.85 -17.06
CA VAL A 503 -14.70 -2.66 -17.61
C VAL A 503 -13.70 -2.19 -16.57
N PHE A 504 -14.15 -1.66 -15.43
CA PHE A 504 -13.30 -1.21 -14.33
C PHE A 504 -12.81 -2.39 -13.49
N ALA A 505 -11.52 -2.38 -13.16
CA ALA A 505 -10.89 -3.43 -12.36
C ALA A 505 -11.21 -3.30 -10.87
N GLY A 506 -11.35 -2.06 -10.37
CA GLY A 506 -11.56 -1.74 -8.96
C GLY A 506 -12.84 -0.95 -8.66
N PRO A 507 -12.96 -0.41 -7.45
CA PRO A 507 -14.02 0.51 -7.08
C PRO A 507 -13.85 1.86 -7.77
N VAL A 508 -14.97 2.49 -8.14
CA VAL A 508 -15.03 3.81 -8.75
C VAL A 508 -15.67 4.82 -7.82
N ASP A 509 -15.32 6.09 -7.93
CA ASP A 509 -15.98 7.20 -7.23
C ASP A 509 -17.14 7.79 -8.07
N LEU A 510 -17.90 8.69 -7.47
CA LEU A 510 -19.04 9.32 -8.13
C LEU A 510 -18.61 10.12 -9.38
N ALA A 511 -17.49 10.84 -9.29
CA ALA A 511 -16.97 11.63 -10.41
C ALA A 511 -16.61 10.75 -11.62
N THR A 512 -16.10 9.55 -11.38
CA THR A 512 -15.85 8.54 -12.41
C THR A 512 -17.15 8.07 -13.07
N VAL A 513 -18.20 7.84 -12.28
CA VAL A 513 -19.50 7.42 -12.80
C VAL A 513 -20.15 8.55 -13.63
N GLU A 514 -20.08 9.80 -13.18
CA GLU A 514 -20.50 10.99 -13.94
C GLU A 514 -19.76 11.08 -15.29
N TRP A 515 -18.45 10.97 -15.24
CA TRP A 515 -17.61 11.03 -16.43
C TRP A 515 -17.96 9.92 -17.42
N LEU A 516 -18.21 8.70 -16.90
CA LEU A 516 -18.55 7.53 -17.71
C LEU A 516 -19.89 7.71 -18.44
N LEU A 517 -20.92 8.19 -17.76
CA LEU A 517 -22.25 8.39 -18.31
C LEU A 517 -22.34 9.66 -19.18
N GLY A 518 -21.64 10.73 -18.79
CA GLY A 518 -21.72 12.05 -19.40
C GLY A 518 -22.97 12.85 -19.00
N ASP A 519 -23.76 12.35 -18.04
CA ASP A 519 -24.94 12.98 -17.48
C ASP A 519 -25.10 12.60 -15.99
N ASP A 520 -26.17 13.07 -15.32
CA ASP A 520 -26.41 12.80 -13.89
C ASP A 520 -26.50 11.29 -13.61
N PRO A 521 -25.57 10.76 -12.78
CA PRO A 521 -25.49 9.34 -12.45
C PRO A 521 -26.36 8.92 -11.27
N LEU A 522 -26.96 9.85 -10.51
CA LEU A 522 -27.54 9.55 -9.21
C LEU A 522 -28.70 8.56 -9.30
N ASP A 523 -29.64 8.79 -10.22
CA ASP A 523 -30.78 7.89 -10.39
C ASP A 523 -30.37 6.47 -10.80
N PRO A 524 -29.59 6.25 -11.90
CA PRO A 524 -29.22 4.92 -12.31
C PRO A 524 -28.29 4.22 -11.26
N LEU A 525 -27.42 4.98 -10.60
CA LEU A 525 -26.53 4.47 -9.58
C LEU A 525 -27.28 4.05 -8.32
N SER A 526 -28.26 4.88 -7.86
CA SER A 526 -29.14 4.54 -6.74
C SER A 526 -29.91 3.24 -6.98
N VAL A 527 -30.44 3.06 -8.19
CA VAL A 527 -31.11 1.82 -8.59
C VAL A 527 -30.17 0.62 -8.50
N LEU A 528 -28.90 0.76 -8.92
CA LEU A 528 -27.92 -0.33 -8.85
C LEU A 528 -27.53 -0.67 -7.41
N VAL A 529 -27.37 0.34 -6.56
CA VAL A 529 -27.08 0.14 -5.13
C VAL A 529 -28.27 -0.48 -4.42
N ASP A 530 -29.47 0.03 -4.66
CA ASP A 530 -30.71 -0.51 -4.06
C ASP A 530 -30.95 -1.97 -4.42
N LYS A 531 -30.52 -2.37 -5.60
CA LYS A 531 -30.64 -3.76 -6.07
C LYS A 531 -29.43 -4.62 -5.72
N SER A 532 -28.50 -4.11 -4.94
CA SER A 532 -27.23 -4.77 -4.55
C SER A 532 -26.40 -5.28 -5.75
N MET A 533 -26.58 -4.65 -6.93
CA MET A 533 -25.74 -4.91 -8.08
C MET A 533 -24.41 -4.17 -8.01
N VAL A 534 -24.37 -3.11 -7.22
CA VAL A 534 -23.19 -2.32 -6.88
C VAL A 534 -23.22 -2.05 -5.39
N LEU A 535 -22.09 -2.17 -4.71
CA LEU A 535 -21.91 -1.86 -3.30
C LEU A 535 -21.39 -0.42 -3.17
N ALA A 536 -22.08 0.38 -2.35
CA ALA A 536 -21.61 1.71 -1.97
C ALA A 536 -20.81 1.60 -0.66
N GLU A 537 -19.56 2.05 -0.68
CA GLU A 537 -18.66 2.07 0.48
C GLU A 537 -18.41 3.53 0.86
N PRO A 538 -19.00 4.05 1.96
CA PRO A 538 -18.72 5.40 2.41
C PRO A 538 -17.28 5.52 2.93
N ARG A 539 -16.56 6.59 2.51
CA ARG A 539 -15.21 6.93 2.95
C ARG A 539 -15.17 8.39 3.37
N ALA A 540 -14.14 8.80 4.10
CA ALA A 540 -14.00 10.19 4.55
C ALA A 540 -13.96 11.20 3.38
N ALA A 541 -13.44 10.82 2.23
CA ALA A 541 -13.33 11.67 1.03
C ALA A 541 -14.51 11.53 0.05
N GLY A 542 -15.58 10.76 0.38
CA GLY A 542 -16.70 10.48 -0.50
C GLY A 542 -17.02 8.99 -0.59
N SER A 543 -18.09 8.63 -1.29
CA SER A 543 -18.47 7.21 -1.47
C SER A 543 -17.75 6.61 -2.66
N THR A 544 -17.33 5.35 -2.54
CA THR A 544 -16.84 4.53 -3.64
C THR A 544 -17.84 3.41 -3.95
N TYR A 545 -17.88 3.00 -5.21
CA TYR A 545 -18.85 2.04 -5.74
C TYR A 545 -18.12 0.84 -6.30
N ARG A 546 -18.40 -0.34 -5.79
CA ARG A 546 -17.72 -1.58 -6.17
C ARG A 546 -18.71 -2.63 -6.66
N MET A 547 -18.35 -3.32 -7.73
CA MET A 547 -19.09 -4.46 -8.25
C MET A 547 -18.42 -5.76 -7.80
N LEU A 548 -19.22 -6.72 -7.31
CA LEU A 548 -18.72 -8.05 -6.97
C LEU A 548 -18.40 -8.85 -8.24
N ASP A 549 -17.34 -9.68 -8.20
CA ASP A 549 -16.85 -10.40 -9.37
C ASP A 549 -17.88 -11.22 -10.13
N PRO A 550 -18.82 -11.96 -9.47
CA PRO A 550 -19.85 -12.68 -10.21
C PRO A 550 -20.80 -11.75 -10.98
N ILE A 551 -21.08 -10.57 -10.41
CA ILE A 551 -21.93 -9.56 -11.05
C ILE A 551 -21.15 -8.90 -12.19
N ARG A 552 -19.85 -8.61 -11.99
CA ARG A 552 -18.96 -8.07 -13.01
C ARG A 552 -18.84 -9.01 -14.20
N ALA A 553 -18.62 -10.29 -13.98
CA ALA A 553 -18.56 -11.31 -15.03
C ALA A 553 -19.88 -11.41 -15.81
N TYR A 554 -21.02 -11.32 -15.12
CA TYR A 554 -22.33 -11.27 -15.76
C TYR A 554 -22.52 -9.98 -16.60
N ALA A 555 -22.18 -8.83 -16.02
CA ALA A 555 -22.30 -7.52 -16.68
C ALA A 555 -21.39 -7.42 -17.91
N ALA A 556 -20.16 -7.96 -17.84
CA ALA A 556 -19.23 -8.04 -18.97
C ALA A 556 -19.78 -8.89 -20.12
N ARG A 557 -20.41 -10.03 -19.82
CA ARG A 557 -21.08 -10.82 -20.85
C ARG A 557 -22.25 -10.05 -21.50
N ARG A 558 -23.08 -9.37 -20.68
CA ARG A 558 -24.15 -8.51 -21.20
C ARG A 558 -23.64 -7.32 -22.00
N LEU A 559 -22.45 -6.81 -21.67
CA LEU A 559 -21.76 -5.76 -22.42
C LEU A 559 -21.40 -6.26 -23.84
N ALA A 560 -20.81 -7.46 -23.92
CA ALA A 560 -20.47 -8.10 -25.20
C ALA A 560 -21.72 -8.42 -26.04
N GLU A 561 -22.77 -9.00 -25.42
CA GLU A 561 -24.06 -9.29 -26.07
C GLU A 561 -24.75 -8.03 -26.60
N ALA A 562 -24.57 -6.89 -25.94
CA ALA A 562 -25.09 -5.59 -26.40
C ALA A 562 -24.24 -4.94 -27.51
N GLY A 563 -23.08 -5.50 -27.85
CA GLY A 563 -22.16 -4.93 -28.83
C GLY A 563 -21.50 -3.61 -28.36
N GLU A 564 -21.52 -3.32 -27.04
CA GLU A 564 -21.05 -2.06 -26.47
C GLU A 564 -19.59 -2.16 -25.94
N GLU A 565 -18.94 -3.33 -26.02
CA GLU A 565 -17.66 -3.58 -25.37
C GLU A 565 -16.55 -2.64 -25.84
N GLN A 566 -16.40 -2.45 -27.14
CA GLN A 566 -15.38 -1.55 -27.68
C GLN A 566 -15.60 -0.12 -27.17
N ALA A 567 -16.82 0.39 -27.25
CA ALA A 567 -17.14 1.75 -26.83
C ALA A 567 -16.90 1.97 -25.33
N ALA A 568 -17.27 0.98 -24.48
CA ALA A 568 -17.05 1.06 -23.05
C ALA A 568 -15.57 1.03 -22.69
N ARG A 569 -14.77 0.17 -23.33
CA ARG A 569 -13.33 0.06 -23.09
C ARG A 569 -12.56 1.26 -23.62
N ASP A 570 -12.93 1.80 -24.78
CA ASP A 570 -12.31 3.01 -25.33
C ASP A 570 -12.64 4.23 -24.42
N ARG A 571 -13.86 4.26 -23.85
CA ARG A 571 -14.23 5.25 -22.85
C ARG A 571 -13.41 5.11 -21.56
N HIS A 572 -13.13 3.89 -21.11
CA HIS A 572 -12.27 3.60 -19.99
C HIS A 572 -10.81 4.04 -20.23
N VAL A 573 -10.29 3.83 -21.46
CA VAL A 573 -8.96 4.35 -21.86
C VAL A 573 -8.92 5.87 -21.79
N ALA A 574 -9.95 6.54 -22.33
CA ALA A 574 -10.04 8.00 -22.27
C ALA A 574 -10.18 8.52 -20.84
N TRP A 575 -10.93 7.81 -19.96
CA TRP A 575 -10.99 8.11 -18.53
C TRP A 575 -9.61 7.94 -17.88
N SER A 576 -8.88 6.87 -18.21
CA SER A 576 -7.55 6.61 -17.68
C SER A 576 -6.55 7.71 -18.04
N ALA A 577 -6.61 8.22 -19.28
CA ALA A 577 -5.83 9.36 -19.73
C ALA A 577 -6.17 10.64 -18.94
N HIS A 578 -7.47 10.91 -18.77
CA HIS A 578 -7.94 12.04 -17.95
C HIS A 578 -7.52 11.92 -16.46
N ALA A 579 -7.57 10.71 -15.90
CA ALA A 579 -7.12 10.46 -14.53
C ALA A 579 -5.61 10.70 -14.37
N LEU A 580 -4.81 10.33 -15.37
CA LEU A 580 -3.38 10.65 -15.42
C LEU A 580 -3.14 12.16 -15.49
N GLU A 581 -3.85 12.89 -16.35
CA GLU A 581 -3.75 14.36 -16.44
C GLU A 581 -4.06 15.01 -15.09
N ARG A 582 -5.11 14.58 -14.43
CA ARG A 582 -5.48 15.07 -13.09
C ARG A 582 -4.46 14.73 -12.03
N ALA A 583 -3.81 13.57 -12.10
CA ALA A 583 -2.76 13.20 -11.18
C ALA A 583 -1.51 14.08 -11.29
N HIS A 584 -1.34 14.78 -12.41
CA HIS A 584 -0.29 15.78 -12.60
C HIS A 584 -0.66 17.19 -12.09
N LEU A 585 -1.88 17.38 -11.61
CA LEU A 585 -2.33 18.64 -11.03
C LEU A 585 -2.44 18.51 -9.51
N GLY A 586 -1.94 19.49 -8.76
CA GLY A 586 -2.11 19.60 -7.33
C GLY A 586 -3.56 19.97 -6.96
N PRO A 587 -3.90 19.96 -5.65
CA PRO A 587 -5.23 20.32 -5.17
C PRO A 587 -5.64 21.75 -5.57
N ASP A 588 -4.67 22.62 -5.82
CA ASP A 588 -4.86 24.02 -6.27
C ASP A 588 -4.93 24.16 -7.81
N GLY A 589 -4.97 23.04 -8.54
CA GLY A 589 -4.98 23.00 -10.00
C GLY A 589 -3.66 23.37 -10.66
N ARG A 590 -2.58 23.51 -9.89
CA ARG A 590 -1.25 23.77 -10.45
C ARG A 590 -0.54 22.48 -10.81
N PRO A 591 0.25 22.46 -11.88
CA PRO A 591 1.07 21.33 -12.20
C PRO A 591 1.98 20.95 -11.03
N VAL A 592 1.91 19.70 -10.61
CA VAL A 592 2.83 19.12 -9.61
C VAL A 592 3.63 18.02 -10.26
N THR A 593 4.80 17.77 -9.73
CA THR A 593 5.51 16.54 -10.05
C THR A 593 4.63 15.37 -9.62
N LEU A 594 4.50 14.38 -10.50
CA LEU A 594 3.60 13.23 -10.35
C LEU A 594 3.59 12.70 -8.92
N SER A 595 2.47 12.82 -8.24
CA SER A 595 2.33 12.24 -6.92
C SER A 595 2.19 10.72 -7.08
N LEU A 596 3.20 9.99 -6.66
CA LEU A 596 3.18 8.53 -6.67
C LEU A 596 1.98 7.98 -5.92
N TYR A 597 1.57 8.65 -4.85
CA TYR A 597 0.42 8.25 -4.05
C TYR A 597 -0.93 8.37 -4.78
N THR A 598 -1.07 9.29 -5.73
CA THR A 598 -2.30 9.44 -6.52
C THR A 598 -2.42 8.38 -7.61
N LEU A 599 -1.31 7.82 -8.09
CA LEU A 599 -1.31 6.78 -9.12
C LEU A 599 -1.41 5.36 -8.56
N ASP A 600 -0.91 5.10 -7.36
CA ASP A 600 -0.96 3.76 -6.77
C ASP A 600 -2.39 3.18 -6.70
N PRO A 601 -3.43 3.94 -6.28
CA PRO A 601 -4.80 3.45 -6.30
C PRO A 601 -5.34 3.18 -7.69
N LEU A 602 -4.82 3.88 -8.72
CA LEU A 602 -5.25 3.77 -10.12
C LEU A 602 -4.52 2.68 -10.90
N ALA A 603 -3.48 2.08 -10.33
CA ALA A 603 -2.60 1.14 -11.04
C ALA A 603 -3.35 -0.02 -11.70
N GLY A 604 -4.39 -0.55 -11.06
CA GLY A 604 -5.23 -1.62 -11.62
C GLY A 604 -5.97 -1.17 -12.87
N GLU A 605 -6.55 0.03 -12.85
CA GLU A 605 -7.30 0.60 -13.97
C GLU A 605 -6.38 0.93 -15.15
N LEU A 606 -5.23 1.53 -14.87
CA LEU A 606 -4.25 1.90 -15.90
C LEU A 606 -3.69 0.65 -16.60
N ARG A 607 -3.45 -0.45 -15.86
CA ARG A 607 -3.07 -1.74 -16.44
C ARG A 607 -4.19 -2.34 -17.31
N ALA A 608 -5.45 -2.22 -16.88
CA ALA A 608 -6.60 -2.70 -17.66
C ALA A 608 -6.75 -1.92 -18.96
N ALA A 609 -6.56 -0.59 -18.91
CA ALA A 609 -6.57 0.27 -20.09
C ALA A 609 -5.42 -0.06 -21.06
N LEU A 610 -4.18 -0.20 -20.55
CA LEU A 610 -3.02 -0.60 -21.35
C LEU A 610 -3.22 -1.95 -22.03
N ARG A 611 -3.82 -2.92 -21.31
CA ARG A 611 -4.14 -4.22 -21.91
C ARG A 611 -5.09 -4.08 -23.06
N TRP A 612 -6.17 -3.32 -22.92
CA TRP A 612 -7.10 -3.09 -24.03
C TRP A 612 -6.39 -2.45 -25.22
N CYS A 613 -5.56 -1.43 -25.00
CA CYS A 613 -4.77 -0.81 -26.05
C CYS A 613 -3.84 -1.80 -26.77
N ALA A 614 -3.31 -2.79 -26.04
CA ALA A 614 -2.42 -3.82 -26.60
C ALA A 614 -3.17 -4.97 -27.31
N THR A 615 -4.49 -5.14 -27.13
CA THR A 615 -5.24 -6.29 -27.67
C THR A 615 -6.36 -5.91 -28.65
N GLY A 616 -7.15 -4.87 -28.33
CA GLY A 616 -8.35 -4.50 -29.09
C GLY A 616 -8.49 -3.01 -29.39
N GLY A 617 -7.83 -2.16 -28.61
CA GLY A 617 -7.89 -0.70 -28.71
C GLY A 617 -6.78 -0.10 -29.58
N SER A 618 -6.64 1.23 -29.49
CA SER A 618 -5.59 1.99 -30.16
C SER A 618 -4.25 1.86 -29.46
N ALA A 619 -3.23 1.37 -30.14
CA ALA A 619 -1.87 1.31 -29.62
C ALA A 619 -1.30 2.70 -29.35
N ARG A 620 -1.66 3.71 -30.15
CA ARG A 620 -1.28 5.11 -29.95
C ARG A 620 -1.78 5.63 -28.60
N ALA A 621 -3.05 5.37 -28.26
CA ALA A 621 -3.58 5.74 -26.94
C ALA A 621 -2.83 5.05 -25.81
N GLY A 622 -2.46 3.77 -26.01
CA GLY A 622 -1.61 3.02 -25.07
C GLY A 622 -0.23 3.62 -24.89
N LEU A 623 0.42 4.09 -25.97
CA LEU A 623 1.72 4.80 -25.85
C LEU A 623 1.58 6.11 -25.07
N GLY A 624 0.48 6.85 -25.24
CA GLY A 624 0.18 8.04 -24.45
C GLY A 624 0.05 7.74 -22.95
N LEU A 625 -0.71 6.68 -22.60
CA LEU A 625 -0.83 6.20 -21.21
C LEU A 625 0.53 5.78 -20.64
N ALA A 626 1.32 5.02 -21.42
CA ALA A 626 2.65 4.60 -21.01
C ALA A 626 3.56 5.79 -20.71
N GLY A 627 3.52 6.84 -21.59
CA GLY A 627 4.27 8.08 -21.38
C GLY A 627 3.92 8.78 -20.07
N GLY A 628 2.63 8.81 -19.70
CA GLY A 628 2.17 9.34 -18.41
C GLY A 628 2.61 8.52 -17.19
N LEU A 629 2.93 7.23 -17.39
CA LEU A 629 3.36 6.30 -16.34
C LEU A 629 4.89 6.17 -16.20
N ASP A 630 5.68 6.72 -17.12
CA ASP A 630 7.15 6.56 -17.17
C ASP A 630 7.81 6.81 -15.82
N GLN A 631 7.53 7.96 -15.22
CA GLN A 631 8.12 8.33 -13.93
C GLN A 631 7.65 7.40 -12.80
N TRP A 632 6.36 7.04 -12.77
CA TRP A 632 5.81 6.14 -11.77
C TRP A 632 6.45 4.76 -11.81
N TRP A 633 6.65 4.18 -13.00
CA TRP A 633 7.36 2.91 -13.14
C TRP A 633 8.79 2.98 -12.63
N ARG A 634 9.51 4.04 -12.97
CA ARG A 634 10.92 4.21 -12.52
C ARG A 634 11.03 4.39 -11.02
N GLU A 635 10.22 5.26 -10.44
CA GLU A 635 10.23 5.53 -8.99
C GLU A 635 9.76 4.32 -8.16
N ARG A 636 8.88 3.49 -8.73
CA ARG A 636 8.39 2.25 -8.08
C ARG A 636 9.25 1.02 -8.37
N GLY A 637 10.32 1.13 -9.16
CA GLY A 637 11.14 -0.01 -9.57
C GLY A 637 10.40 -0.99 -10.48
N LEU A 638 9.42 -0.49 -11.24
CA LEU A 638 8.58 -1.28 -12.16
C LEU A 638 9.00 -1.11 -13.63
N ALA A 639 10.28 -0.79 -13.89
CA ALA A 639 10.82 -0.58 -15.22
C ALA A 639 10.53 -1.76 -16.16
N ARG A 640 10.65 -2.99 -15.66
CA ARG A 640 10.32 -4.22 -16.41
C ARG A 640 8.85 -4.27 -16.84
N GLU A 641 7.92 -3.84 -16.00
CA GLU A 641 6.50 -3.74 -16.35
C GLU A 641 6.31 -2.73 -17.49
N GLY A 642 6.93 -1.56 -17.39
CA GLY A 642 6.88 -0.53 -18.44
C GLY A 642 7.39 -1.06 -19.79
N ARG A 643 8.54 -1.75 -19.80
CA ARG A 643 9.08 -2.40 -21.01
C ARG A 643 8.13 -3.43 -21.60
N LEU A 644 7.52 -4.27 -20.77
CA LEU A 644 6.58 -5.29 -21.20
C LEU A 644 5.36 -4.67 -21.91
N TRP A 645 4.80 -3.61 -21.34
CA TRP A 645 3.67 -2.91 -21.97
C TRP A 645 4.08 -2.25 -23.29
N LEU A 646 5.21 -1.57 -23.31
CA LEU A 646 5.73 -0.98 -24.56
C LEU A 646 5.93 -2.03 -25.64
N PHE A 647 6.52 -3.17 -25.30
CA PHE A 647 6.76 -4.26 -26.24
C PHE A 647 5.45 -4.80 -26.83
N ARG A 648 4.41 -4.97 -26.01
CA ARG A 648 3.08 -5.38 -26.47
C ARG A 648 2.43 -4.36 -27.40
N LEU A 649 2.57 -3.08 -27.07
CA LEU A 649 2.06 -1.99 -27.91
C LEU A 649 2.79 -1.94 -29.25
N TYR A 650 4.10 -2.18 -29.31
CA TYR A 650 4.83 -2.30 -30.57
C TYR A 650 4.36 -3.51 -31.39
N GLY A 651 4.09 -4.63 -30.75
CA GLY A 651 3.46 -5.80 -31.41
C GLY A 651 2.11 -5.43 -32.01
N ARG A 652 1.27 -4.74 -31.26
CA ARG A 652 -0.04 -4.28 -31.73
C ARG A 652 0.06 -3.32 -32.91
N ILE A 653 1.01 -2.38 -32.91
CA ILE A 653 1.28 -1.49 -34.05
C ILE A 653 1.66 -2.31 -35.28
N ALA A 654 2.52 -3.30 -35.13
CA ALA A 654 2.95 -4.16 -36.24
C ALA A 654 1.79 -5.00 -36.82
N GLU A 655 0.89 -5.49 -35.97
CA GLU A 655 -0.29 -6.28 -36.36
C GLU A 655 -1.33 -5.44 -37.10
N THR A 656 -1.62 -4.23 -36.57
CA THR A 656 -2.72 -3.39 -37.09
C THR A 656 -2.30 -2.46 -38.23
N GLY A 657 -1.00 -2.17 -38.30
CA GLY A 657 -0.49 -1.12 -39.21
C GLY A 657 -0.93 0.29 -38.78
N GLU A 658 -1.32 0.49 -37.51
CA GLU A 658 -1.69 1.81 -36.97
C GLU A 658 -0.57 2.81 -37.18
N ARG A 659 -0.86 3.95 -37.80
CA ARG A 659 0.13 4.99 -38.00
C ARG A 659 0.35 5.80 -36.73
N ILE A 660 1.54 5.71 -36.19
CA ILE A 660 1.98 6.48 -35.04
C ILE A 660 2.90 7.62 -35.51
N PRO A 661 2.70 8.86 -35.05
CA PRO A 661 3.65 9.95 -35.34
C PRO A 661 5.05 9.61 -34.84
N GLU A 662 6.07 9.93 -35.65
CA GLU A 662 7.47 9.62 -35.32
C GLU A 662 7.92 10.24 -34.00
N ALA A 663 7.36 11.39 -33.63
CA ALA A 663 7.63 12.01 -32.35
C ALA A 663 7.15 11.15 -31.16
N GLU A 664 5.99 10.53 -31.27
CA GLU A 664 5.44 9.65 -30.24
C GLU A 664 6.21 8.33 -30.16
N LEU A 665 6.62 7.78 -31.31
CA LEU A 665 7.50 6.60 -31.36
C LEU A 665 8.88 6.91 -30.76
N ALA A 666 9.46 8.06 -31.06
CA ALA A 666 10.73 8.47 -30.47
C ALA A 666 10.66 8.57 -28.96
N ALA A 667 9.61 9.17 -28.41
CA ALA A 667 9.38 9.26 -26.98
C ALA A 667 9.21 7.87 -26.33
N ALA A 668 8.44 6.97 -26.99
CA ALA A 668 8.23 5.61 -26.51
C ALA A 668 9.55 4.79 -26.52
N TYR A 669 10.33 4.87 -27.58
CA TYR A 669 11.62 4.18 -27.66
C TYR A 669 12.64 4.74 -26.66
N HIS A 670 12.63 6.05 -26.44
CA HIS A 670 13.49 6.69 -25.42
C HIS A 670 13.12 6.20 -24.01
N MET A 671 11.83 6.17 -23.69
CA MET A 671 11.33 5.61 -22.43
C MET A 671 11.75 4.15 -22.26
N HIS A 672 11.58 3.34 -23.33
CA HIS A 672 11.99 1.92 -23.32
C HIS A 672 13.49 1.77 -23.04
N SER A 673 14.33 2.60 -23.66
CA SER A 673 15.79 2.64 -23.41
C SER A 673 16.09 2.90 -21.94
N LEU A 674 15.49 3.94 -21.35
CA LEU A 674 15.69 4.28 -19.94
C LEU A 674 15.24 3.16 -18.98
N HIS A 675 14.15 2.49 -19.30
CA HIS A 675 13.69 1.33 -18.51
C HIS A 675 14.59 0.11 -18.66
N ALA A 676 15.17 -0.09 -19.84
CA ALA A 676 16.12 -1.18 -20.06
C ALA A 676 17.41 -0.97 -19.27
N GLY A 677 17.93 0.26 -19.22
CA GLY A 677 19.09 0.63 -18.40
C GLY A 677 18.82 0.43 -16.91
N ALA A 678 17.64 0.83 -16.43
CA ALA A 678 17.24 0.63 -15.03
C ALA A 678 17.16 -0.85 -14.62
N ASP A 679 16.92 -1.76 -15.58
CA ASP A 679 16.91 -3.22 -15.36
C ASP A 679 18.28 -3.88 -15.63
N GLY A 680 19.30 -3.12 -16.04
CA GLY A 680 20.62 -3.65 -16.39
C GLY A 680 20.71 -4.33 -17.77
N GLU A 681 19.71 -4.14 -18.63
CA GLU A 681 19.64 -4.72 -19.98
C GLU A 681 20.31 -3.79 -21.02
N PHE A 682 21.59 -3.53 -20.84
CA PHE A 682 22.34 -2.50 -21.60
C PHE A 682 22.33 -2.69 -23.12
N ALA A 683 22.30 -3.93 -23.62
CA ALA A 683 22.19 -4.18 -25.06
C ALA A 683 20.82 -3.78 -25.63
N GLU A 684 19.77 -3.94 -24.84
CA GLU A 684 18.42 -3.50 -25.21
C GLU A 684 18.32 -1.97 -25.11
N GLU A 685 18.85 -1.38 -24.05
CA GLU A 685 18.96 0.06 -23.86
C GLU A 685 19.60 0.74 -25.08
N LEU A 686 20.75 0.25 -25.52
CA LEU A 686 21.46 0.80 -26.69
C LEU A 686 20.63 0.68 -27.97
N ARG A 687 19.99 -0.47 -28.21
CA ARG A 687 19.13 -0.69 -29.39
C ARG A 687 17.95 0.29 -29.43
N PHE A 688 17.28 0.50 -28.31
CA PHE A 688 16.14 1.39 -28.26
C PHE A 688 16.54 2.86 -28.24
N SER A 689 17.69 3.22 -27.68
CA SER A 689 18.28 4.56 -27.81
C SER A 689 18.54 4.91 -29.27
N GLN A 690 19.10 3.98 -30.07
CA GLN A 690 19.32 4.18 -31.52
C GLN A 690 18.01 4.33 -32.30
N ARG A 691 16.98 3.54 -31.94
CA ARG A 691 15.65 3.65 -32.56
C ARG A 691 15.00 4.99 -32.22
N ALA A 692 15.11 5.43 -30.96
CA ALA A 692 14.60 6.72 -30.52
C ALA A 692 15.25 7.87 -31.30
N GLU A 693 16.58 7.80 -31.48
CA GLU A 693 17.34 8.80 -32.25
C GLU A 693 16.89 8.85 -33.71
N ALA A 694 16.72 7.68 -34.35
CA ALA A 694 16.25 7.62 -35.74
C ALA A 694 14.85 8.23 -35.90
N ALA A 695 13.92 7.87 -35.05
CA ALA A 695 12.56 8.39 -35.08
C ALA A 695 12.50 9.89 -34.72
N ALA A 696 13.31 10.36 -33.77
CA ALA A 696 13.40 11.79 -33.42
C ALA A 696 13.94 12.65 -34.58
N ARG A 697 14.91 12.12 -35.35
CA ARG A 697 15.38 12.79 -36.55
C ARG A 697 14.31 12.86 -37.65
N GLN A 698 13.54 11.79 -37.81
CA GLN A 698 12.42 11.77 -38.77
C GLN A 698 11.29 12.72 -38.37
N ALA A 699 11.06 12.87 -37.07
CA ALA A 699 10.07 13.81 -36.55
C ALA A 699 10.44 15.28 -36.82
N GLY A 700 11.75 15.59 -37.02
CA GLY A 700 12.22 16.95 -37.27
C GLY A 700 12.12 17.91 -36.07
N ASP A 701 11.87 17.38 -34.86
CA ASP A 701 11.76 18.13 -33.61
C ASP A 701 13.14 18.17 -32.91
N ALA A 702 13.80 19.32 -32.94
CA ALA A 702 15.11 19.50 -32.35
C ALA A 702 15.11 19.32 -30.83
N GLY A 703 14.05 19.74 -30.15
CA GLY A 703 13.91 19.57 -28.70
C GLY A 703 13.78 18.10 -28.30
N LEU A 704 12.95 17.35 -29.02
CA LEU A 704 12.83 15.91 -28.82
C LEU A 704 14.16 15.19 -29.10
N LEU A 705 14.81 15.54 -30.19
CA LEU A 705 16.11 14.97 -30.56
C LEU A 705 17.16 15.27 -29.46
N ALA A 706 17.17 16.50 -28.93
CA ALA A 706 18.06 16.87 -27.80
C ALA A 706 17.85 15.99 -26.57
N ARG A 707 16.60 15.75 -26.19
CA ARG A 707 16.28 14.84 -25.07
C ARG A 707 16.75 13.42 -25.30
N VAL A 708 16.49 12.89 -26.50
CA VAL A 708 16.91 11.52 -26.85
C VAL A 708 18.43 11.40 -26.87
N LEU A 709 19.11 12.37 -27.48
CA LEU A 709 20.58 12.38 -27.54
C LEU A 709 21.19 12.51 -26.13
N ALA A 710 20.59 13.31 -25.25
CA ALA A 710 21.03 13.45 -23.87
C ALA A 710 21.03 12.12 -23.10
N GLY A 711 20.12 11.19 -23.44
CA GLY A 711 20.08 9.85 -22.85
C GLY A 711 21.17 8.88 -23.34
N ARG A 712 21.92 9.22 -24.41
CA ARG A 712 22.95 8.31 -24.97
C ARG A 712 24.12 8.04 -24.04
N ALA A 713 24.37 8.94 -23.10
CA ALA A 713 25.49 8.79 -22.17
C ALA A 713 25.18 7.73 -21.08
N ALA A 714 23.91 7.49 -20.75
CA ALA A 714 23.52 6.60 -19.66
C ALA A 714 24.07 5.17 -19.83
N PRO A 715 23.83 4.45 -20.95
CA PRO A 715 24.39 3.11 -21.13
C PRO A 715 25.91 3.08 -21.09
N LEU A 716 26.58 4.12 -21.52
CA LEU A 716 28.06 4.22 -21.47
C LEU A 716 28.56 4.37 -20.04
N VAL A 717 27.86 5.16 -19.22
CA VAL A 717 28.13 5.29 -17.78
C VAL A 717 27.93 3.96 -17.07
N ASP A 718 26.84 3.28 -17.35
CA ASP A 718 26.51 1.99 -16.72
C ASP A 718 27.49 0.87 -17.10
N MET A 719 28.03 0.93 -18.33
CA MET A 719 29.10 0.03 -18.78
C MET A 719 30.51 0.46 -18.31
N GLY A 720 30.64 1.55 -17.54
CA GLY A 720 31.92 2.05 -17.05
C GLY A 720 32.77 2.77 -18.11
N GLN A 721 32.18 3.10 -19.27
CA GLN A 721 32.88 3.78 -20.39
C GLN A 721 32.84 5.30 -20.21
N PHE A 722 33.37 5.79 -19.07
CA PHE A 722 33.25 7.19 -18.65
C PHE A 722 33.83 8.20 -19.64
N ALA A 723 34.98 7.91 -20.27
CA ALA A 723 35.60 8.80 -21.24
C ALA A 723 34.73 8.99 -22.50
N GLU A 724 34.10 7.93 -22.96
CA GLU A 724 33.18 7.96 -24.09
C GLU A 724 31.87 8.67 -23.73
N ALA A 725 31.35 8.40 -22.55
CA ALA A 725 30.17 9.09 -22.02
C ALA A 725 30.38 10.60 -21.93
N GLU A 726 31.55 11.02 -21.43
CA GLU A 726 31.94 12.43 -21.37
C GLU A 726 31.99 13.08 -22.76
N ARG A 727 32.62 12.40 -23.74
CA ARG A 727 32.68 12.87 -25.13
C ARG A 727 31.29 13.05 -25.72
N VAL A 728 30.40 12.05 -25.54
CA VAL A 728 29.01 12.09 -26.02
C VAL A 728 28.24 13.23 -25.36
N CYS A 729 28.36 13.42 -24.05
CA CYS A 729 27.71 14.54 -23.37
C CYS A 729 28.12 15.88 -23.94
N ARG A 730 29.42 16.11 -24.16
CA ARG A 730 29.94 17.37 -24.74
C ARG A 730 29.37 17.60 -26.14
N GLU A 731 29.43 16.59 -27.01
CA GLU A 731 28.90 16.67 -28.38
C GLU A 731 27.41 17.03 -28.38
N VAL A 732 26.61 16.41 -27.49
CA VAL A 732 25.19 16.69 -27.38
C VAL A 732 24.94 18.11 -26.88
N ILE A 733 25.68 18.56 -25.88
CA ILE A 733 25.58 19.92 -25.33
C ILE A 733 25.92 20.96 -26.38
N ASP A 734 27.03 20.77 -27.08
CA ASP A 734 27.49 21.69 -28.15
C ASP A 734 26.45 21.75 -29.29
N TRP A 735 25.93 20.58 -29.69
CA TRP A 735 24.88 20.52 -30.71
C TRP A 735 23.60 21.23 -30.23
N ALA A 736 23.16 21.01 -29.00
CA ALA A 736 21.97 21.62 -28.43
C ALA A 736 22.09 23.15 -28.28
N HIS A 737 23.29 23.65 -27.99
CA HIS A 737 23.61 25.08 -28.04
C HIS A 737 23.44 25.65 -29.45
N GLY A 738 23.96 24.96 -30.46
CA GLY A 738 23.81 25.37 -31.86
C GLY A 738 22.35 25.38 -32.36
N GLN A 739 21.45 24.64 -31.72
CA GLN A 739 20.01 24.57 -32.05
C GLN A 739 19.11 25.41 -31.11
N ASP A 740 19.68 26.07 -30.12
CA ASP A 740 18.96 26.82 -29.07
C ASP A 740 17.95 25.94 -28.26
N VAL A 741 18.31 24.68 -28.02
CA VAL A 741 17.50 23.69 -27.29
C VAL A 741 18.22 23.10 -26.08
N VAL A 742 19.14 23.82 -25.47
CA VAL A 742 19.94 23.35 -24.31
C VAL A 742 19.05 22.93 -23.14
N GLY A 743 17.92 23.60 -22.95
CA GLY A 743 16.93 23.24 -21.95
C GLY A 743 16.40 21.81 -22.09
N GLU A 744 16.35 21.24 -23.30
CA GLU A 744 15.94 19.87 -23.55
C GLU A 744 17.10 18.85 -23.39
N ALA A 745 18.36 19.32 -23.42
CA ALA A 745 19.56 18.49 -23.24
C ALA A 745 20.12 18.49 -21.80
N LEU A 746 19.38 19.01 -20.81
CA LEU A 746 19.85 19.14 -19.42
C LEU A 746 20.33 17.82 -18.82
N PHE A 747 19.78 16.67 -19.25
CA PHE A 747 20.24 15.37 -18.76
C PHE A 747 21.71 15.08 -19.14
N ALA A 748 22.15 15.49 -20.35
CA ALA A 748 23.55 15.38 -20.74
C ALA A 748 24.43 16.31 -19.89
N VAL A 749 23.93 17.50 -19.54
CA VAL A 749 24.64 18.44 -18.66
C VAL A 749 24.83 17.85 -17.27
N PHE A 750 23.76 17.24 -16.70
CA PHE A 750 23.81 16.61 -15.37
C PHE A 750 24.78 15.42 -15.37
N SER A 751 24.71 14.56 -16.40
CA SER A 751 25.63 13.43 -16.56
C SER A 751 27.07 13.88 -16.69
N LEU A 752 27.33 14.93 -17.48
CA LEU A 752 28.67 15.49 -17.61
C LEU A 752 29.17 16.07 -16.29
N ALA A 753 28.34 16.85 -15.60
CA ALA A 753 28.70 17.46 -14.33
C ALA A 753 29.02 16.40 -13.27
N GLU A 754 28.28 15.30 -13.24
CA GLU A 754 28.53 14.16 -12.36
C GLU A 754 29.85 13.46 -12.70
N LEU A 755 30.12 13.20 -13.98
CA LEU A 755 31.39 12.61 -14.42
C LEU A 755 32.58 13.51 -14.04
N LEU A 756 32.43 14.82 -14.23
CA LEU A 756 33.44 15.83 -13.84
C LEU A 756 33.63 15.85 -12.32
N TRP A 757 32.55 15.82 -11.54
CA TRP A 757 32.61 15.77 -10.09
C TRP A 757 33.31 14.50 -9.59
N ARG A 758 32.97 13.33 -10.11
CA ARG A 758 33.62 12.05 -9.78
C ARG A 758 35.11 12.02 -10.07
N ARG A 759 35.57 12.65 -11.15
CA ARG A 759 37.01 12.73 -11.45
C ARG A 759 37.74 13.90 -10.77
N GLY A 760 37.05 14.70 -9.97
CA GLY A 760 37.63 15.85 -9.27
C GLY A 760 37.82 17.12 -10.11
N ALA A 761 37.28 17.19 -11.32
CA ALA A 761 37.29 18.38 -12.17
C ALA A 761 36.23 19.41 -11.72
N LEU A 762 36.28 19.79 -10.44
CA LEU A 762 35.25 20.56 -9.75
C LEU A 762 35.04 21.97 -10.29
N ALA A 763 36.10 22.59 -10.85
CA ALA A 763 35.98 23.92 -11.44
C ALA A 763 35.13 23.89 -12.70
N GLU A 764 35.43 22.95 -13.58
CA GLU A 764 34.70 22.73 -14.83
C GLU A 764 33.24 22.34 -14.60
N ALA A 765 32.99 21.48 -13.60
CA ALA A 765 31.64 21.12 -13.21
C ALA A 765 30.81 22.32 -12.71
N ALA A 766 31.43 23.20 -11.89
CA ALA A 766 30.75 24.42 -11.41
C ALA A 766 30.45 25.41 -12.53
N ASP A 767 31.41 25.62 -13.46
CA ASP A 767 31.23 26.54 -14.59
C ASP A 767 30.09 26.04 -15.51
N LEU A 768 30.11 24.74 -15.84
CA LEU A 768 29.06 24.10 -16.64
C LEU A 768 27.67 24.25 -16.00
N LEU A 769 27.55 23.90 -14.71
CA LEU A 769 26.29 24.00 -13.97
C LEU A 769 25.83 25.46 -13.81
N GLY A 770 26.75 26.36 -13.53
CA GLY A 770 26.48 27.81 -13.42
C GLY A 770 25.90 28.38 -14.71
N ALA A 771 26.41 27.98 -15.87
CA ALA A 771 25.92 28.41 -17.19
C ALA A 771 24.49 27.97 -17.48
N VAL A 772 24.07 26.77 -17.03
CA VAL A 772 22.73 26.23 -17.31
C VAL A 772 21.72 26.48 -16.19
N ARG A 773 22.12 26.98 -15.03
CA ARG A 773 21.26 27.28 -13.90
C ARG A 773 20.09 28.21 -14.26
N PRO A 774 20.27 29.30 -15.02
CA PRO A 774 19.17 30.15 -15.48
C PRO A 774 18.20 29.40 -16.41
N VAL A 775 18.73 28.51 -17.24
CA VAL A 775 17.96 27.70 -18.20
C VAL A 775 17.02 26.74 -17.43
N GLU A 776 17.54 26.02 -16.43
CA GLU A 776 16.69 25.17 -15.57
C GLU A 776 15.69 26.00 -14.79
N ALA A 777 16.10 27.17 -14.26
CA ALA A 777 15.22 28.04 -13.48
C ALA A 777 14.04 28.63 -14.29
N ALA A 778 14.23 28.83 -15.59
CA ALA A 778 13.21 29.33 -16.50
C ALA A 778 12.22 28.25 -16.98
N ARG A 779 12.50 26.97 -16.74
CA ARG A 779 11.59 25.87 -17.14
C ARG A 779 10.31 25.88 -16.33
N PRO A 780 9.18 25.40 -16.91
CA PRO A 780 7.95 25.19 -16.16
C PRO A 780 8.20 24.39 -14.88
N VAL A 781 7.40 24.68 -13.88
CA VAL A 781 7.50 24.10 -12.52
C VAL A 781 7.55 22.57 -12.55
N GLU A 782 6.81 21.92 -13.45
CA GLU A 782 6.78 20.47 -13.63
C GLU A 782 8.13 19.87 -14.02
N ARG A 783 9.03 20.69 -14.59
CA ARG A 783 10.38 20.29 -15.02
C ARG A 783 11.48 20.90 -14.16
N GLY A 784 11.11 21.79 -13.24
CA GLY A 784 12.02 22.53 -12.37
C GLY A 784 12.49 21.73 -11.17
N ARG A 785 13.21 20.61 -11.37
CA ARG A 785 13.68 19.72 -10.31
C ARG A 785 14.84 20.27 -9.50
N ARG A 786 15.38 21.43 -9.90
CA ARG A 786 16.57 22.06 -9.30
C ARG A 786 17.75 21.08 -9.13
N SER A 787 17.95 20.24 -10.14
CA SER A 787 19.06 19.31 -10.18
C SER A 787 20.40 20.02 -10.27
N VAL A 788 20.45 21.16 -10.96
CA VAL A 788 21.64 22.04 -11.02
C VAL A 788 22.01 22.53 -9.63
N ASP A 789 21.06 23.03 -8.84
CA ASP A 789 21.37 23.53 -7.50
C ASP A 789 21.84 22.38 -6.58
N MET A 790 21.27 21.17 -6.69
CA MET A 790 21.76 20.01 -5.94
C MET A 790 23.21 19.67 -6.34
N LEU A 791 23.51 19.60 -7.65
CA LEU A 791 24.85 19.27 -8.13
C LEU A 791 25.88 20.37 -7.77
N LEU A 792 25.49 21.66 -7.83
CA LEU A 792 26.35 22.76 -7.35
C LEU A 792 26.64 22.62 -5.86
N GLY A 793 25.63 22.22 -5.06
CA GLY A 793 25.82 21.90 -3.65
C GLY A 793 26.82 20.76 -3.45
N MET A 794 26.73 19.67 -4.22
CA MET A 794 27.69 18.56 -4.20
C MET A 794 29.11 18.99 -4.60
N VAL A 795 29.24 19.81 -5.65
CA VAL A 795 30.51 20.36 -6.07
C VAL A 795 31.14 21.29 -5.01
N ALA A 796 30.31 22.11 -4.37
CA ALA A 796 30.73 22.98 -3.27
C ALA A 796 31.22 22.16 -2.06
N LEU A 797 30.51 21.10 -1.68
CA LEU A 797 30.97 20.18 -0.63
C LEU A 797 32.33 19.56 -0.95
N ALA A 798 32.53 19.09 -2.17
CA ALA A 798 33.78 18.51 -2.61
C ALA A 798 34.94 19.52 -2.63
N ARG A 799 34.64 20.83 -2.73
CA ARG A 799 35.60 21.93 -2.59
C ARG A 799 35.84 22.35 -1.13
N GLY A 800 35.10 21.84 -0.21
CA GLY A 800 35.11 22.29 1.20
C GLY A 800 34.36 23.59 1.45
N ASP A 801 33.61 24.10 0.47
CA ASP A 801 32.76 25.30 0.62
C ASP A 801 31.40 24.93 1.18
N VAL A 802 31.35 24.80 2.50
CA VAL A 802 30.14 24.40 3.23
C VAL A 802 29.04 25.47 3.15
N ILE A 803 29.40 26.73 2.96
CA ILE A 803 28.47 27.87 2.88
C ILE A 803 27.74 27.82 1.53
N ALA A 804 28.47 27.80 0.43
CA ALA A 804 27.86 27.71 -0.89
C ALA A 804 27.05 26.43 -1.05
N ALA A 805 27.54 25.31 -0.49
CA ALA A 805 26.80 24.05 -0.47
C ALA A 805 25.44 24.18 0.23
N HIS A 806 25.42 24.85 1.38
CA HIS A 806 24.20 25.09 2.13
C HIS A 806 23.18 25.90 1.32
N GLU A 807 23.58 27.00 0.75
CA GLU A 807 22.69 27.83 -0.06
C GLU A 807 22.06 27.06 -1.23
N HIS A 808 22.87 26.36 -2.00
CA HIS A 808 22.40 25.59 -3.14
C HIS A 808 21.48 24.44 -2.74
N LEU A 809 21.85 23.67 -1.73
CA LEU A 809 21.04 22.52 -1.26
C LEU A 809 19.71 22.95 -0.69
N LEU A 810 19.62 24.10 0.00
CA LEU A 810 18.35 24.63 0.49
C LEU A 810 17.43 25.08 -0.64
N VAL A 811 17.99 25.70 -1.71
CA VAL A 811 17.20 26.02 -2.91
C VAL A 811 16.61 24.76 -3.52
N ALA A 812 17.42 23.73 -3.69
CA ALA A 812 16.99 22.44 -4.22
C ALA A 812 15.90 21.79 -3.33
N LEU A 813 16.10 21.77 -2.01
CA LEU A 813 15.15 21.17 -1.07
C LEU A 813 13.79 21.88 -1.09
N ARG A 814 13.79 23.22 -0.98
CA ARG A 814 12.55 24.02 -1.02
C ARG A 814 11.77 23.80 -2.31
N SER A 815 12.48 23.77 -3.44
CA SER A 815 11.86 23.53 -4.73
C SER A 815 11.25 22.12 -4.81
N ARG A 816 12.01 21.09 -4.42
CA ARG A 816 11.57 19.69 -4.49
C ARG A 816 10.40 19.40 -3.55
N MET A 817 10.42 19.96 -2.34
CA MET A 817 9.29 19.87 -1.39
C MET A 817 8.07 20.60 -1.92
N GLY A 818 8.22 21.84 -2.39
CA GLY A 818 7.10 22.65 -2.91
C GLY A 818 6.42 22.06 -4.14
N HIS A 819 7.10 21.18 -4.88
CA HIS A 819 6.57 20.52 -6.07
C HIS A 819 6.27 19.02 -5.87
N GLY A 820 6.35 18.51 -4.63
CA GLY A 820 6.05 17.10 -4.32
C GLY A 820 7.06 16.10 -4.91
N TYR A 821 8.27 16.55 -5.28
CA TYR A 821 9.33 15.67 -5.79
C TYR A 821 10.08 15.00 -4.64
N HIS A 822 9.39 14.08 -3.97
CA HIS A 822 9.83 13.49 -2.71
C HIS A 822 11.09 12.60 -2.87
N GLY A 823 11.21 11.85 -3.96
CA GLY A 823 12.41 11.06 -4.25
C GLY A 823 13.67 11.94 -4.34
N GLY A 824 13.59 13.02 -5.11
CA GLY A 824 14.69 13.98 -5.19
C GLY A 824 14.92 14.76 -3.89
N ALA A 825 13.86 15.03 -3.10
CA ALA A 825 14.00 15.63 -1.77
C ALA A 825 14.83 14.73 -0.84
N CYS A 826 14.64 13.41 -0.87
CA CYS A 826 15.46 12.46 -0.11
C CYS A 826 16.95 12.53 -0.49
N ASP A 827 17.27 12.66 -1.80
CA ASP A 827 18.65 12.83 -2.23
C ASP A 827 19.24 14.16 -1.74
N THR A 828 18.42 15.22 -1.74
CA THR A 828 18.85 16.52 -1.21
C THR A 828 19.06 16.48 0.30
N LEU A 829 18.19 15.78 1.04
CA LEU A 829 18.38 15.55 2.48
C LEU A 829 19.68 14.79 2.78
N ASN A 830 20.02 13.78 1.96
CA ASN A 830 21.30 13.08 2.09
C ASN A 830 22.49 14.02 1.83
N ALA A 831 22.40 14.88 0.82
CA ALA A 831 23.45 15.89 0.56
C ALA A 831 23.58 16.90 1.72
N ILE A 832 22.45 17.33 2.31
CA ILE A 832 22.45 18.20 3.49
C ILE A 832 23.00 17.44 4.71
N ALA A 833 22.76 16.14 4.85
CA ALA A 833 23.37 15.33 5.89
C ALA A 833 24.91 15.33 5.78
N VAL A 834 25.45 15.12 4.57
CA VAL A 834 26.90 15.22 4.32
C VAL A 834 27.43 16.61 4.70
N ARG A 835 26.71 17.67 4.32
CA ARG A 835 27.07 19.05 4.71
C ARG A 835 27.04 19.24 6.23
N CYS A 836 26.04 18.69 6.93
CA CYS A 836 25.97 18.75 8.39
C CYS A 836 27.14 18.01 9.05
N ALA A 837 27.51 16.84 8.53
CA ALA A 837 28.66 16.08 9.00
C ALA A 837 29.97 16.88 8.83
N ALA A 838 30.19 17.50 7.66
CA ALA A 838 31.32 18.35 7.37
C ALA A 838 31.37 19.61 8.27
N GLY A 839 30.21 20.17 8.63
CA GLY A 839 30.06 21.29 9.55
C GLY A 839 30.12 20.90 11.04
N GLY A 840 30.41 19.62 11.38
CA GLY A 840 30.52 19.12 12.76
C GLY A 840 29.21 18.70 13.40
N ASN A 841 28.06 18.94 12.78
CA ASN A 841 26.75 18.53 13.29
C ASN A 841 26.39 17.09 12.90
N ARG A 842 27.16 16.13 13.43
CA ARG A 842 27.13 14.71 13.08
C ARG A 842 25.82 14.01 13.45
N LEU A 843 25.20 14.37 14.58
CA LEU A 843 23.94 13.75 15.02
C LEU A 843 22.79 14.16 14.08
N THR A 844 22.70 15.45 13.72
CA THR A 844 21.69 15.90 12.72
C THR A 844 21.93 15.23 11.38
N ALA A 845 23.19 15.02 10.96
CA ALA A 845 23.52 14.29 9.75
C ALA A 845 22.93 12.85 9.78
N ALA A 846 23.12 12.13 10.87
CA ALA A 846 22.57 10.78 11.04
C ALA A 846 21.03 10.78 11.00
N ARG A 847 20.38 11.75 11.66
CA ARG A 847 18.91 11.91 11.60
C ARG A 847 18.40 12.16 10.18
N LEU A 848 19.06 13.03 9.43
CA LEU A 848 18.66 13.33 8.05
C LEU A 848 18.83 12.11 7.12
N PHE A 849 19.90 11.33 7.29
CA PHE A 849 20.06 10.06 6.57
C PHE A 849 18.96 9.06 6.94
N GLY A 850 18.61 8.93 8.23
CA GLY A 850 17.52 8.08 8.70
C GLY A 850 16.17 8.48 8.11
N ALA A 851 15.84 9.77 8.15
CA ALA A 851 14.61 10.32 7.59
C ALA A 851 14.50 10.10 6.07
N ALA A 852 15.59 10.39 5.33
CA ALA A 852 15.62 10.20 3.88
C ALA A 852 15.43 8.73 3.50
N GLN A 853 16.04 7.80 4.24
CA GLN A 853 15.91 6.37 4.00
C GLN A 853 14.52 5.85 4.35
N ALA A 854 13.96 6.24 5.50
CA ALA A 854 12.62 5.85 5.92
C ALA A 854 11.56 6.39 4.94
N THR A 855 11.68 7.66 4.53
CA THR A 855 10.80 8.28 3.54
C THR A 855 10.88 7.54 2.21
N ARG A 856 12.08 7.26 1.72
CA ARG A 856 12.28 6.50 0.47
C ARG A 856 11.68 5.10 0.56
N ALA A 857 11.84 4.42 1.69
CA ALA A 857 11.25 3.12 1.95
C ALA A 857 9.71 3.17 1.97
N SER A 858 9.11 4.19 2.59
CA SER A 858 7.66 4.39 2.62
C SER A 858 7.08 4.63 1.22
N MET A 859 7.80 5.35 0.37
CA MET A 859 7.42 5.59 -1.03
C MET A 859 7.69 4.38 -1.93
N ARG A 860 8.34 3.34 -1.45
CA ARG A 860 8.82 2.22 -2.27
C ARG A 860 9.65 2.68 -3.47
N ALA A 861 10.35 3.80 -3.32
CA ALA A 861 11.16 4.39 -4.39
C ALA A 861 12.56 3.78 -4.40
N MET A 862 13.13 3.58 -5.59
CA MET A 862 14.50 3.09 -5.74
C MET A 862 15.52 4.12 -5.22
N PRO A 863 16.67 3.70 -4.68
CA PRO A 863 17.77 4.61 -4.41
C PRO A 863 18.16 5.34 -5.70
N GLY A 864 18.40 6.65 -5.63
CA GLY A 864 18.90 7.41 -6.78
C GLY A 864 20.31 6.95 -7.19
N ILE A 865 20.79 7.49 -8.30
CA ILE A 865 22.13 7.21 -8.85
C ILE A 865 23.28 7.42 -7.86
N TYR A 866 23.03 8.19 -6.80
CA TYR A 866 24.01 8.47 -5.73
C TYR A 866 23.99 7.45 -4.60
N GLY A 867 23.21 6.37 -4.68
CA GLY A 867 23.03 5.41 -3.58
C GLY A 867 24.31 4.86 -3.00
N GLY A 868 25.28 4.52 -3.85
CA GLY A 868 26.61 4.07 -3.41
C GLY A 868 27.39 5.14 -2.64
N TYR A 869 27.37 6.40 -3.13
CA TYR A 869 28.02 7.52 -2.45
C TYR A 869 27.37 7.78 -1.06
N TRP A 870 26.03 7.77 -0.99
CA TRP A 870 25.37 7.94 0.30
C TRP A 870 25.74 6.85 1.30
N ALA A 871 25.84 5.59 0.86
CA ALA A 871 26.26 4.48 1.71
C ALA A 871 27.69 4.66 2.24
N GLU A 872 28.61 5.12 1.42
CA GLU A 872 29.98 5.45 1.83
C GLU A 872 29.99 6.56 2.89
N GLN A 873 29.24 7.65 2.66
CA GLN A 873 29.17 8.77 3.61
C GLN A 873 28.51 8.37 4.94
N GLN A 874 27.52 7.49 4.93
CA GLN A 874 26.92 6.93 6.14
C GLN A 874 27.92 6.06 6.92
N ALA A 875 28.72 5.24 6.22
CA ALA A 875 29.75 4.42 6.84
C ALA A 875 30.84 5.28 7.50
N GLU A 876 31.28 6.35 6.85
CA GLU A 876 32.23 7.32 7.42
C GLU A 876 31.66 8.03 8.66
N LEU A 877 30.39 8.47 8.58
CA LEU A 877 29.70 9.11 9.69
C LEU A 877 29.53 8.17 10.88
N ARG A 878 29.18 6.89 10.62
CA ARG A 878 29.08 5.83 11.63
C ARG A 878 30.42 5.60 12.32
N ALA A 879 31.50 5.51 11.56
CA ALA A 879 32.84 5.36 12.11
C ALA A 879 33.25 6.56 12.99
N ALA A 880 32.79 7.76 12.64
CA ALA A 880 33.11 8.99 13.37
C ALA A 880 32.25 9.21 14.63
N LEU A 881 31.04 8.66 14.70
CA LEU A 881 30.12 8.75 15.86
C LEU A 881 30.23 7.55 16.80
N GLY A 882 30.63 6.38 16.27
CA GLY A 882 30.45 5.08 16.90
C GLY A 882 29.04 4.51 16.64
N ASP A 883 28.94 3.18 16.62
CA ASP A 883 27.72 2.46 16.22
C ASP A 883 26.48 2.88 17.02
N ALA A 884 26.58 2.92 18.36
CA ALA A 884 25.44 3.24 19.22
C ALA A 884 24.89 4.65 18.96
N ALA A 885 25.75 5.67 18.94
CA ALA A 885 25.31 7.05 18.74
C ALA A 885 24.77 7.29 17.29
N PHE A 886 25.34 6.58 16.33
CA PHE A 886 24.82 6.63 14.96
C PHE A 886 23.44 5.97 14.88
N ASP A 887 23.28 4.74 15.40
CA ASP A 887 22.01 3.99 15.32
C ASP A 887 20.89 4.70 16.05
N ASP A 888 21.17 5.29 17.22
CA ASP A 888 20.20 6.10 17.97
C ASP A 888 19.72 7.30 17.13
N ALA A 889 20.65 8.12 16.64
CA ALA A 889 20.29 9.32 15.87
C ALA A 889 19.65 8.97 14.52
N TYR A 890 20.12 7.91 13.87
CA TYR A 890 19.54 7.43 12.61
C TYR A 890 18.11 6.90 12.84
N GLY A 891 17.87 6.18 13.93
CA GLY A 891 16.55 5.69 14.34
C GLY A 891 15.59 6.84 14.65
N GLU A 892 16.04 7.87 15.39
CA GLU A 892 15.26 9.10 15.61
C GLU A 892 14.88 9.76 14.29
N GLY A 893 15.81 9.86 13.37
CA GLY A 893 15.56 10.40 12.03
C GLY A 893 14.57 9.57 11.23
N ALA A 894 14.63 8.26 11.32
CA ALA A 894 13.72 7.36 10.62
C ALA A 894 12.25 7.47 11.09
N GLU A 895 12.02 8.03 12.28
CA GLU A 895 10.68 8.34 12.78
C GLU A 895 10.11 9.67 12.26
N LEU A 896 10.95 10.55 11.71
CA LEU A 896 10.52 11.83 11.14
C LEU A 896 9.78 11.63 9.83
N GLY A 897 8.68 12.37 9.64
CA GLY A 897 8.08 12.55 8.34
C GLY A 897 8.97 13.40 7.40
N LEU A 898 8.72 13.32 6.08
CA LEU A 898 9.51 14.09 5.11
C LEU A 898 9.45 15.60 5.37
N ASP A 899 8.27 16.12 5.74
CA ASP A 899 8.09 17.55 6.05
C ASP A 899 8.87 17.95 7.30
N GLU A 900 8.85 17.11 8.36
CA GLU A 900 9.62 17.35 9.59
C GLU A 900 11.13 17.28 9.33
N ALA A 901 11.58 16.32 8.52
CA ALA A 901 12.97 16.23 8.11
C ALA A 901 13.40 17.44 7.25
N ALA A 902 12.51 17.93 6.39
CA ALA A 902 12.78 19.14 5.61
C ALA A 902 12.86 20.37 6.52
N VAL A 903 11.99 20.51 7.52
CA VAL A 903 12.09 21.57 8.54
C VAL A 903 13.42 21.46 9.28
N LEU A 904 13.77 20.26 9.79
CA LEU A 904 15.05 20.03 10.45
C LEU A 904 16.24 20.44 9.55
N ALA A 905 16.19 20.12 8.26
CA ALA A 905 17.25 20.47 7.32
C ALA A 905 17.32 21.99 7.02
N LEU A 906 16.17 22.67 7.05
CA LEU A 906 16.08 24.12 6.83
C LEU A 906 16.46 24.94 8.06
N ASP A 907 16.26 24.41 9.26
CA ASP A 907 16.55 25.04 10.55
C ASP A 907 18.01 24.85 11.01
N VAL A 908 18.81 24.05 10.29
CA VAL A 908 20.23 23.92 10.60
C VAL A 908 20.88 25.28 10.41
N GLU A 909 21.12 25.98 11.52
CA GLU A 909 21.79 27.27 11.56
C GLU A 909 23.10 27.25 10.79
N HIS A 910 23.41 28.38 10.19
CA HIS A 910 24.74 28.66 9.64
C HIS A 910 25.75 28.41 10.78
N PRO A 911 26.67 27.46 10.67
CA PRO A 911 27.74 27.43 11.66
C PRO A 911 28.44 28.77 11.64
N ASP A 912 28.56 29.42 12.80
CA ASP A 912 29.47 30.54 12.98
C ASP A 912 30.87 30.04 12.63
N LEU A 913 31.27 30.22 11.38
CA LEU A 913 32.54 29.76 10.80
C LEU A 913 33.72 30.68 11.21
N ALA A 914 33.62 31.38 12.34
CA ALA A 914 34.70 32.22 12.89
C ALA A 914 35.73 31.43 13.69
N ALA A 915 35.57 30.12 13.93
CA ALA A 915 36.57 29.36 14.66
C ALA A 915 36.82 28.00 14.01
N ASP A 916 37.84 27.86 13.23
CA ASP A 916 38.52 26.64 12.75
C ASP A 916 38.50 26.33 11.26
N SER A 917 38.75 27.32 10.40
CA SER A 917 39.06 27.07 8.98
C SER A 917 40.43 26.41 8.70
N THR A 918 41.17 26.02 9.73
CA THR A 918 42.56 25.51 9.59
C THR A 918 42.70 24.00 9.87
N ARG A 919 41.63 23.26 10.18
CA ARG A 919 41.75 21.82 10.55
C ARG A 919 41.15 20.80 9.58
N PHE A 920 40.50 21.19 8.50
CA PHE A 920 39.78 20.22 7.64
C PHE A 920 40.22 20.22 6.17
N SER A 921 41.48 20.60 5.83
CA SER A 921 41.97 20.49 4.45
C SER A 921 42.56 19.13 4.07
N THR A 922 42.41 18.09 4.94
CA THR A 922 43.02 16.76 4.69
C THR A 922 42.13 15.61 5.11
N GLY A 923 40.86 15.57 4.69
CA GLY A 923 40.01 14.47 5.15
C GLY A 923 38.79 14.11 4.32
N LEU A 924 38.43 14.91 3.31
CA LEU A 924 37.43 14.44 2.34
C LEU A 924 38.21 13.59 1.31
N ALA A 925 38.06 12.27 1.42
CA ALA A 925 38.59 11.35 0.42
C ALA A 925 37.97 11.74 -0.93
N GLN A 926 38.83 12.27 -1.81
CA GLN A 926 38.47 12.33 -3.23
C GLN A 926 38.07 10.93 -3.64
N PRO A 927 36.99 10.75 -4.41
CA PRO A 927 36.64 9.44 -4.95
C PRO A 927 37.89 8.93 -5.67
N THR A 928 38.55 7.93 -5.11
CA THR A 928 39.78 7.36 -5.65
C THR A 928 39.46 6.90 -7.05
N PRO A 929 40.22 7.36 -8.08
CA PRO A 929 40.08 6.83 -9.42
C PRO A 929 40.38 5.33 -9.33
N ARG A 930 39.41 4.47 -9.54
CA ARG A 930 39.64 3.04 -9.71
C ARG A 930 40.60 2.91 -10.90
N SER A 931 41.74 2.28 -10.64
CA SER A 931 42.67 1.84 -11.69
C SER A 931 41.90 1.07 -12.76
N PRO A 932 42.19 1.22 -14.06
CA PRO A 932 41.50 0.53 -15.12
C PRO A 932 41.51 -0.97 -14.82
N ALA A 933 40.34 -1.57 -14.75
CA ALA A 933 40.16 -2.98 -14.51
C ALA A 933 40.85 -3.75 -15.62
N ASP A 934 41.64 -4.74 -15.22
CA ASP A 934 42.24 -5.76 -16.08
C ASP A 934 41.14 -6.39 -16.96
N PRO A 935 41.23 -6.37 -18.30
CA PRO A 935 40.16 -6.82 -19.19
C PRO A 935 39.85 -8.34 -19.12
N ASP A 936 40.63 -9.10 -18.34
CA ASP A 936 40.49 -10.55 -18.27
C ASP A 936 39.78 -11.10 -17.00
N ARG A 937 39.18 -10.22 -16.19
CA ARG A 937 38.35 -10.67 -15.09
C ARG A 937 36.87 -10.49 -15.42
N HIS A 938 36.22 -11.61 -15.72
CA HIS A 938 34.76 -11.75 -15.63
C HIS A 938 34.24 -11.15 -14.32
N PRO A 939 33.14 -10.39 -14.34
CA PRO A 939 32.56 -9.86 -13.11
C PRO A 939 32.12 -11.03 -12.23
N ALA A 940 32.87 -11.27 -11.16
CA ALA A 940 32.44 -12.12 -10.08
C ALA A 940 31.23 -11.45 -9.42
N THR A 941 30.16 -12.20 -9.37
CA THR A 941 28.92 -11.95 -8.67
C THR A 941 29.16 -11.26 -7.34
N TRP A 942 28.43 -10.17 -7.12
CA TRP A 942 28.35 -9.45 -5.85
C TRP A 942 27.57 -10.31 -4.81
N THR A 943 28.12 -11.44 -4.42
CA THR A 943 27.62 -12.25 -3.32
C THR A 943 28.83 -12.75 -2.55
N GLU A 944 29.36 -11.86 -1.70
CA GLU A 944 30.09 -12.22 -0.47
C GLU A 944 30.66 -10.95 0.16
N ARG A 945 29.90 -10.37 1.06
CA ARG A 945 30.23 -9.63 2.29
C ARG A 945 29.23 -8.51 2.56
N ALA A 946 28.18 -8.83 3.32
CA ALA A 946 27.72 -8.18 4.52
C ALA A 946 26.45 -8.91 5.02
#